data_742f2972811ea22490c29f3e6d128b57
#
_entry.id   742f2972811ea22490c29f3e6d128b57
#
_cell.length_a   1.000
_cell.length_b   1.000
_cell.length_c   1.000
_cell.angle_alpha   90.00
_cell.angle_beta   90.00
_cell.angle_gamma   90.00
#
_symmetry.space_group_name_H-M   'P 1'
#
loop_
_entity.id
_entity.type
_entity.pdbx_description
1 polymer ?
#
loop_
_entity_poly.entity_id
_entity_poly.type
_entity_poly.pdbx_seq_one_letter_code
_entity_poly.pdbx_strand_id
1 'polypeptide(L)'
;SIRRQRQMCIRDRGIHRDLGLDSVLTVPYTEDDIVRIDNFAEELATEKITGQLYTMGVPYEADRITSSVYAMTVDPVAYSLLALDKIRGKAVTDAERKKSLFTARYLSPARSLVARILAGQVVADDALVCQVTGITSEQLEKARLIDRSLQVPQGMMAMMVGGGKPATRPKAENGRGDEAKHLGKPSTAMMKAAMKGKPTYTKAEINLAQAVLEVERTILNVHRYKAALLQSPEQEIRSLLNALDRGYTAPSPGGDPIANPNTLPTGRNLFAINAEATPSESAWEKGKKLAENTIEMYRKRHNDSIPRKVSYTLWSGEFIETEGATVAQVLYMLGVEPIRDAFGRVTDLRLIPSEELGRPRIDVVVQTSGQLRDIAASRLFLINRAVEMAAAAKDQFENHVAEGVIAAERALTEKGISPKEARELSAYRVFGGVNGSYGTGIQGMVQKGDRWENESEIADVYLNNMGAFYGSEKDWETVKQFAFEAALVNTDAVVQPRQSNTWGALSLDHVYEFMGGMNLAVRHVTGKDPDAYLSDYRNRNNVRMQEVKEAIGVESRTTIFNPAYIREKMKGEAGAAATFAEIVQNTYGWNVMKPKAVDKELWDEIYNIYVKDKFGLGLQAYFEKQNPAALEEITAVMMETARKGMWKASEQQLADIAQLHTQLIAKYKPSCSGFVCDNAKLRDFIASKTDAASAVSYRKDITAIREQMVEGTDKGMVMKKEQVNTQTDETTNVLSNTVVVCVVLVLVVALILLVRRRHKHLND
;
A
#
# COMPACT_ATOMS: atom_id res chain seq x y z
N SER A 1 4.33 -31.69 30.93
CA SER A 1 5.32 -31.77 29.85
C SER A 1 4.71 -32.23 28.53
N ILE A 2 3.94 -33.32 28.47
CA ILE A 2 3.30 -33.82 27.23
C ILE A 2 2.30 -32.83 26.62
N ARG A 3 1.58 -32.06 27.41
CA ARG A 3 0.67 -31.00 26.93
C ARG A 3 1.41 -29.84 26.26
N ARG A 4 2.59 -29.46 26.78
CA ARG A 4 3.47 -28.46 26.16
C ARG A 4 4.08 -28.95 24.84
N GLN A 5 4.52 -30.22 24.80
CA GLN A 5 5.03 -30.83 23.57
C GLN A 5 3.95 -30.96 22.48
N ARG A 6 2.71 -31.35 22.83
CA ARG A 6 1.59 -31.39 21.86
C ARG A 6 1.25 -29.98 21.32
N GLN A 7 1.26 -28.97 22.18
CA GLN A 7 1.02 -27.59 21.73
C GLN A 7 2.15 -27.06 20.85
N MET A 8 3.42 -27.40 21.12
CA MET A 8 4.54 -27.07 20.23
C MET A 8 4.39 -27.76 18.88
N CYS A 9 4.13 -29.07 18.83
CA CYS A 9 3.98 -29.80 17.58
C CYS A 9 2.82 -29.29 16.71
N ILE A 10 1.72 -28.84 17.29
CA ILE A 10 0.58 -28.27 16.54
C ILE A 10 0.96 -26.90 15.99
N ARG A 11 1.68 -26.08 16.76
CA ARG A 11 2.17 -24.77 16.32
C ARG A 11 3.20 -24.91 15.20
N ASP A 12 4.14 -25.83 15.34
CA ASP A 12 5.18 -26.10 14.35
C ASP A 12 4.59 -26.58 13.02
N ARG A 13 3.61 -27.49 13.04
CA ARG A 13 2.88 -27.92 11.84
C ARG A 13 2.18 -26.77 11.13
N GLY A 14 1.59 -25.85 11.90
CA GLY A 14 0.97 -24.66 11.36
C GLY A 14 1.98 -23.76 10.63
N ILE A 15 3.13 -23.52 11.23
CA ILE A 15 4.20 -22.71 10.63
C ILE A 15 4.73 -23.37 9.36
N HIS A 16 4.99 -24.68 9.37
CA HIS A 16 5.45 -25.42 8.18
C HIS A 16 4.46 -25.29 7.01
N ARG A 17 3.17 -25.44 7.29
CA ARG A 17 2.12 -25.27 6.28
C ARG A 17 2.09 -23.85 5.70
N ASP A 18 2.12 -22.85 6.56
CA ASP A 18 2.05 -21.44 6.14
C ASP A 18 3.25 -21.06 5.26
N LEU A 19 4.40 -21.71 5.48
CA LEU A 19 5.59 -21.59 4.64
C LEU A 19 5.61 -22.52 3.42
N GLY A 20 4.59 -23.36 3.24
CA GLY A 20 4.54 -24.35 2.16
C GLY A 20 5.50 -25.53 2.33
N LEU A 21 5.94 -25.82 3.58
CA LEU A 21 6.90 -26.86 3.91
C LEU A 21 6.25 -28.19 4.32
N ASP A 22 4.93 -28.35 4.17
CA ASP A 22 4.20 -29.57 4.59
C ASP A 22 4.71 -30.84 3.93
N SER A 23 5.16 -30.76 2.68
CA SER A 23 5.73 -31.87 1.92
C SER A 23 7.14 -32.23 2.40
N VAL A 24 7.78 -31.42 3.21
CA VAL A 24 9.19 -31.57 3.65
C VAL A 24 9.30 -32.28 5.00
N LEU A 25 8.19 -32.61 5.66
CA LEU A 25 8.19 -33.32 6.96
C LEU A 25 8.90 -34.67 6.96
N THR A 26 9.09 -35.26 5.78
CA THR A 26 9.81 -36.54 5.58
C THR A 26 11.21 -36.38 5.02
N VAL A 27 11.63 -35.15 4.72
CA VAL A 27 12.94 -34.80 4.14
C VAL A 27 13.72 -33.94 5.14
N PRO A 28 15.04 -34.12 5.28
CA PRO A 28 15.84 -33.23 6.14
C PRO A 28 15.68 -31.76 5.73
N TYR A 29 15.44 -30.88 6.72
CA TYR A 29 15.38 -29.45 6.48
C TYR A 29 16.71 -28.92 5.96
N THR A 30 16.65 -28.04 4.98
CA THR A 30 17.79 -27.26 4.53
C THR A 30 18.06 -26.10 5.53
N GLU A 31 19.25 -25.51 5.48
CA GLU A 31 19.55 -24.32 6.28
C GLU A 31 18.59 -23.15 5.93
N ASP A 32 18.19 -23.03 4.66
CA ASP A 32 17.23 -22.05 4.19
C ASP A 32 15.83 -22.25 4.78
N ASP A 33 15.38 -23.49 4.92
CA ASP A 33 14.08 -23.80 5.55
C ASP A 33 14.07 -23.43 7.03
N ILE A 34 15.17 -23.69 7.74
CA ILE A 34 15.32 -23.31 9.15
C ILE A 34 15.30 -21.79 9.30
N VAL A 35 16.01 -21.06 8.43
CA VAL A 35 16.02 -19.60 8.42
C VAL A 35 14.64 -19.03 8.12
N ARG A 36 13.89 -19.64 7.19
CA ARG A 36 12.50 -19.22 6.89
C ARG A 36 11.58 -19.44 8.08
N ILE A 37 11.67 -20.57 8.76
CA ILE A 37 10.88 -20.87 9.95
C ILE A 37 11.20 -19.89 11.09
N ASP A 38 12.48 -19.60 11.31
CA ASP A 38 12.94 -18.66 12.35
C ASP A 38 12.46 -17.22 12.05
N ASN A 39 12.59 -16.78 10.80
CA ASN A 39 12.08 -15.48 10.35
C ASN A 39 10.57 -15.37 10.53
N PHE A 40 9.82 -16.41 10.15
CA PHE A 40 8.37 -16.45 10.31
C PHE A 40 7.94 -16.41 11.79
N ALA A 41 8.61 -17.20 12.64
CA ALA A 41 8.31 -17.23 14.07
C ALA A 41 8.56 -15.88 14.74
N GLU A 42 9.61 -15.17 14.32
CA GLU A 42 9.91 -13.85 14.86
C GLU A 42 8.99 -12.77 14.29
N GLU A 43 8.59 -12.88 13.02
CA GLU A 43 7.56 -12.01 12.46
C GLU A 43 6.26 -12.14 13.25
N LEU A 44 5.83 -13.37 13.59
CA LEU A 44 4.69 -13.57 14.48
C LEU A 44 4.87 -12.87 15.84
N ALA A 45 6.07 -12.89 16.40
CA ALA A 45 6.35 -12.22 17.68
C ALA A 45 6.36 -10.70 17.53
N THR A 46 6.85 -10.19 16.42
CA THR A 46 6.95 -8.75 16.13
C THR A 46 5.58 -8.16 15.79
N GLU A 47 4.80 -8.81 14.95
CA GLU A 47 3.44 -8.40 14.60
C GLU A 47 2.54 -8.26 15.83
N LYS A 48 2.70 -9.14 16.81
CA LYS A 48 2.01 -9.04 18.08
C LYS A 48 2.32 -7.75 18.84
N ILE A 49 3.55 -7.25 18.73
CA ILE A 49 3.99 -6.02 19.40
C ILE A 49 3.45 -4.79 18.66
N THR A 50 3.56 -4.79 17.35
CA THR A 50 3.10 -3.68 16.50
C THR A 50 1.58 -3.63 16.36
N GLY A 51 0.90 -4.63 16.88
CA GLY A 51 -0.53 -4.94 16.80
C GLY A 51 -1.51 -3.78 16.89
N GLN A 52 -1.61 -3.01 16.02
CA GLN A 52 -2.61 -2.42 15.14
C GLN A 52 -4.00 -2.13 15.67
N LEU A 53 -4.17 -2.11 16.97
CA LEU A 53 -5.41 -1.68 17.59
C LEU A 53 -5.39 -0.18 17.69
N TYR A 54 -5.58 0.47 16.56
CA TYR A 54 -5.73 1.90 16.48
C TYR A 54 -7.21 2.25 16.40
N THR A 55 -7.65 3.07 17.32
CA THR A 55 -8.96 3.73 17.27
C THR A 55 -8.73 5.20 17.50
N MET A 56 -9.18 6.04 16.57
CA MET A 56 -9.00 7.49 16.64
C MET A 56 -9.51 8.07 17.96
N GLY A 57 -8.69 8.86 18.62
CA GLY A 57 -9.03 9.52 19.86
C GLY A 57 -9.01 8.64 21.11
N VAL A 58 -8.68 7.35 21.00
CA VAL A 58 -8.61 6.43 22.15
C VAL A 58 -7.18 6.35 22.68
N PRO A 59 -6.94 6.62 23.98
CA PRO A 59 -5.62 6.52 24.58
C PRO A 59 -5.06 5.08 24.52
N TYR A 60 -3.77 4.99 24.23
CA TYR A 60 -3.05 3.70 24.27
C TYR A 60 -2.76 3.27 25.70
N GLU A 61 -2.78 1.97 25.96
CA GLU A 61 -2.28 1.40 27.20
C GLU A 61 -0.75 1.57 27.34
N ALA A 62 -0.25 1.65 28.58
CA ALA A 62 1.14 1.99 28.85
C ALA A 62 2.15 0.96 28.29
N ASP A 63 1.81 -0.33 28.32
CA ASP A 63 2.62 -1.40 27.74
C ASP A 63 2.66 -1.34 26.21
N ARG A 64 1.57 -0.92 25.57
CA ARG A 64 1.52 -0.70 24.11
C ARG A 64 2.37 0.48 23.69
N ILE A 65 2.30 1.60 24.42
CA ILE A 65 3.17 2.75 24.15
C ILE A 65 4.65 2.31 24.20
N THR A 66 5.02 1.55 25.23
CA THR A 66 6.39 1.03 25.38
C THR A 66 6.77 0.10 24.23
N SER A 67 5.88 -0.82 23.86
CA SER A 67 6.10 -1.74 22.73
C SER A 67 6.21 -1.00 21.40
N SER A 68 5.38 0.02 21.17
CA SER A 68 5.45 0.86 19.96
C SER A 68 6.77 1.65 19.89
N VAL A 69 7.24 2.18 21.01
CA VAL A 69 8.56 2.86 21.07
C VAL A 69 9.68 1.89 20.75
N TYR A 70 9.64 0.65 21.27
CA TYR A 70 10.62 -0.37 20.88
C TYR A 70 10.56 -0.67 19.38
N ALA A 71 9.37 -0.84 18.82
CA ALA A 71 9.21 -1.11 17.38
C ALA A 71 9.76 0.02 16.50
N MET A 72 9.60 1.28 16.91
CA MET A 72 10.16 2.45 16.21
C MET A 72 11.68 2.62 16.35
N THR A 73 12.30 2.06 17.39
CA THR A 73 13.66 2.46 17.77
C THR A 73 14.68 1.33 17.78
N VAL A 74 14.29 0.11 18.08
CA VAL A 74 15.23 -1.00 18.25
C VAL A 74 15.86 -1.42 16.93
N ASP A 75 15.04 -1.66 15.91
CA ASP A 75 15.50 -2.06 14.59
C ASP A 75 16.39 -1.02 13.92
N PRO A 76 16.03 0.28 13.87
CA PRO A 76 16.91 1.31 13.31
C PRO A 76 18.30 1.33 13.95
N VAL A 77 18.38 1.21 15.27
CA VAL A 77 19.66 1.14 15.98
C VAL A 77 20.43 -0.14 15.64
N ALA A 78 19.76 -1.30 15.68
CA ALA A 78 20.41 -2.59 15.44
C ALA A 78 20.98 -2.70 14.02
N TYR A 79 20.22 -2.33 13.01
CA TYR A 79 20.66 -2.37 11.60
C TYR A 79 21.74 -1.32 11.31
N SER A 80 21.67 -0.15 11.94
CA SER A 80 22.74 0.85 11.82
C SER A 80 24.05 0.39 12.44
N LEU A 81 24.00 -0.30 13.58
CA LEU A 81 25.21 -0.89 14.20
C LEU A 81 25.81 -2.00 13.31
N LEU A 82 24.97 -2.85 12.70
CA LEU A 82 25.43 -3.83 11.71
C LEU A 82 26.11 -3.14 10.51
N ALA A 83 25.48 -2.08 9.97
CA ALA A 83 26.05 -1.31 8.86
C ALA A 83 27.39 -0.67 9.22
N LEU A 84 27.52 -0.10 10.41
CA LEU A 84 28.76 0.46 10.92
C LEU A 84 29.88 -0.59 11.05
N ASP A 85 29.55 -1.78 11.54
CA ASP A 85 30.50 -2.88 11.65
C ASP A 85 30.95 -3.39 10.27
N LYS A 86 30.03 -3.44 9.30
CA LYS A 86 30.33 -3.79 7.92
C LYS A 86 31.26 -2.75 7.25
N ILE A 87 30.97 -1.47 7.41
CA ILE A 87 31.83 -0.37 6.90
C ILE A 87 33.24 -0.43 7.49
N ARG A 88 33.35 -0.87 8.75
CA ARG A 88 34.63 -1.04 9.46
C ARG A 88 35.37 -2.33 9.12
N GLY A 89 34.86 -3.14 8.18
CA GLY A 89 35.49 -4.40 7.77
C GLY A 89 35.41 -5.52 8.80
N LYS A 90 34.48 -5.45 9.76
CA LYS A 90 34.26 -6.55 10.70
C LYS A 90 33.54 -7.71 10.01
N ALA A 91 33.81 -8.94 10.44
CA ALA A 91 33.15 -10.13 9.92
C ALA A 91 31.68 -10.17 10.39
N VAL A 92 30.77 -9.70 9.56
CA VAL A 92 29.31 -9.61 9.86
C VAL A 92 28.47 -10.62 9.09
N THR A 93 29.04 -11.34 8.11
CA THR A 93 28.33 -12.25 7.20
C THR A 93 27.51 -13.31 7.93
N ASP A 94 28.00 -13.85 9.03
CA ASP A 94 27.25 -14.81 9.84
C ASP A 94 26.04 -14.17 10.54
N ALA A 95 26.17 -12.90 10.98
CA ALA A 95 25.05 -12.17 11.58
C ALA A 95 24.02 -11.73 10.53
N GLU A 96 24.43 -11.49 9.29
CA GLU A 96 23.51 -11.24 8.17
C GLU A 96 22.72 -12.50 7.78
N ARG A 97 23.34 -13.69 7.87
CA ARG A 97 22.73 -14.97 7.50
C ARG A 97 21.97 -15.64 8.64
N LYS A 98 22.46 -15.52 9.88
CA LYS A 98 21.89 -16.19 11.06
C LYS A 98 21.26 -15.19 11.99
N LYS A 99 19.94 -15.24 12.07
CA LYS A 99 19.16 -14.30 12.88
C LYS A 99 19.49 -14.37 14.38
N SER A 100 19.78 -15.56 14.90
CA SER A 100 20.24 -15.71 16.29
C SER A 100 21.49 -14.91 16.59
N LEU A 101 22.44 -14.83 15.65
CA LEU A 101 23.64 -14.00 15.78
C LEU A 101 23.34 -12.51 15.62
N PHE A 102 22.45 -12.14 14.70
CA PHE A 102 21.97 -10.77 14.59
C PHE A 102 21.30 -10.31 15.88
N THR A 103 20.37 -11.12 16.38
CA THR A 103 19.68 -10.84 17.65
C THR A 103 20.65 -10.67 18.81
N ALA A 104 21.61 -11.57 18.97
CA ALA A 104 22.58 -11.50 20.07
C ALA A 104 23.53 -10.31 19.96
N ARG A 105 24.00 -9.98 18.74
CA ARG A 105 25.03 -8.95 18.53
C ARG A 105 24.46 -7.53 18.41
N TYR A 106 23.27 -7.37 17.87
CA TYR A 106 22.73 -6.06 17.51
C TYR A 106 21.36 -5.77 18.13
N LEU A 107 20.39 -6.68 17.98
CA LEU A 107 19.02 -6.44 18.39
C LEU A 107 18.85 -6.38 19.91
N SER A 108 19.38 -7.37 20.65
CA SER A 108 19.30 -7.39 22.11
C SER A 108 20.06 -6.22 22.77
N PRO A 109 21.27 -5.85 22.34
CA PRO A 109 21.94 -4.64 22.83
C PRO A 109 21.17 -3.35 22.53
N ALA A 110 20.60 -3.19 21.32
CA ALA A 110 19.78 -2.05 20.96
C ALA A 110 18.53 -1.97 21.85
N ARG A 111 17.84 -3.09 22.07
CA ARG A 111 16.67 -3.16 22.95
C ARG A 111 17.01 -2.80 24.39
N SER A 112 18.13 -3.31 24.91
CA SER A 112 18.61 -2.98 26.25
C SER A 112 18.95 -1.49 26.39
N LEU A 113 19.56 -0.90 25.36
CA LEU A 113 19.86 0.53 25.32
C LEU A 113 18.57 1.37 25.40
N VAL A 114 17.59 1.10 24.54
CA VAL A 114 16.29 1.80 24.52
C VAL A 114 15.57 1.63 25.86
N ALA A 115 15.59 0.44 26.45
CA ALA A 115 14.99 0.18 27.76
C ALA A 115 15.61 1.07 28.85
N ARG A 116 16.93 1.18 28.86
CA ARG A 116 17.67 2.01 29.83
C ARG A 116 17.39 3.50 29.65
N ILE A 117 17.24 3.98 28.40
CA ILE A 117 16.84 5.35 28.11
C ILE A 117 15.41 5.61 28.63
N LEU A 118 14.45 4.74 28.32
CA LEU A 118 13.06 4.87 28.76
C LEU A 118 12.91 4.84 30.29
N ALA A 119 13.77 4.08 30.97
CA ALA A 119 13.83 4.01 32.43
C ALA A 119 14.58 5.17 33.09
N GLY A 120 15.15 6.11 32.31
CA GLY A 120 15.93 7.24 32.82
C GLY A 120 17.30 6.84 33.41
N GLN A 121 17.78 5.61 33.14
CA GLN A 121 19.07 5.12 33.62
C GLN A 121 20.25 5.66 32.83
N VAL A 122 20.01 6.14 31.63
CA VAL A 122 20.99 6.71 30.72
C VAL A 122 20.41 7.95 30.07
N VAL A 123 21.17 9.01 30.00
CA VAL A 123 20.80 10.25 29.31
C VAL A 123 21.05 10.07 27.82
N ALA A 124 20.04 10.36 27.01
CA ALA A 124 20.14 10.33 25.55
C ALA A 124 20.77 11.65 25.07
N ASP A 125 22.08 11.66 24.86
CA ASP A 125 22.87 12.80 24.42
C ASP A 125 23.95 12.41 23.39
N ASP A 126 24.70 13.37 22.90
CA ASP A 126 25.76 13.16 21.90
C ASP A 126 26.87 12.22 22.43
N ALA A 127 27.15 12.25 23.74
CA ALA A 127 28.14 11.36 24.34
C ALA A 127 27.71 9.90 24.26
N LEU A 128 26.42 9.62 24.51
CA LEU A 128 25.85 8.29 24.36
C LEU A 128 25.87 7.85 22.88
N VAL A 129 25.54 8.74 21.94
CA VAL A 129 25.61 8.44 20.50
C VAL A 129 27.02 8.06 20.09
N CYS A 130 28.04 8.85 20.51
CA CYS A 130 29.45 8.55 20.26
C CYS A 130 29.87 7.20 20.87
N GLN A 131 29.45 6.91 22.08
CA GLN A 131 29.74 5.64 22.76
C GLN A 131 29.15 4.46 22.02
N VAL A 132 27.87 4.55 21.65
CA VAL A 132 27.13 3.46 20.99
C VAL A 132 27.65 3.19 19.58
N THR A 133 27.94 4.24 18.84
CA THR A 133 28.44 4.14 17.45
C THR A 133 29.94 3.95 17.38
N GLY A 134 30.69 4.13 18.49
CA GLY A 134 32.15 4.00 18.54
C GLY A 134 32.86 5.04 17.67
N ILE A 135 32.38 6.29 17.66
CA ILE A 135 32.99 7.41 16.93
C ILE A 135 33.37 8.54 17.92
N THR A 136 34.16 9.48 17.44
CA THR A 136 34.47 10.71 18.21
C THR A 136 33.42 11.80 17.98
N SER A 137 33.37 12.80 18.87
CA SER A 137 32.49 13.95 18.69
C SER A 137 32.79 14.71 17.39
N GLU A 138 34.04 14.78 16.96
CA GLU A 138 34.43 15.40 15.68
C GLU A 138 33.86 14.61 14.48
N GLN A 139 33.89 13.28 14.57
CA GLN A 139 33.30 12.42 13.52
C GLN A 139 31.76 12.54 13.48
N LEU A 140 31.11 12.74 14.62
CA LEU A 140 29.68 13.00 14.70
C LEU A 140 29.34 14.34 14.03
N GLU A 141 30.09 15.40 14.33
CA GLU A 141 29.91 16.70 13.66
C GLU A 141 30.18 16.61 12.15
N LYS A 142 31.22 15.83 11.74
CA LYS A 142 31.46 15.59 10.31
C LYS A 142 30.25 14.87 9.66
N ALA A 143 29.66 13.88 10.32
CA ALA A 143 28.47 13.19 9.81
C ALA A 143 27.29 14.15 9.63
N ARG A 144 27.03 15.02 10.62
CA ARG A 144 26.02 16.08 10.56
C ARG A 144 26.28 17.08 9.42
N LEU A 145 27.55 17.41 9.16
CA LEU A 145 27.95 18.29 8.06
C LEU A 145 27.68 17.64 6.70
N ILE A 146 28.02 16.35 6.55
CA ILE A 146 27.75 15.56 5.34
C ILE A 146 26.24 15.59 5.06
N ASP A 147 25.41 15.24 6.03
CA ASP A 147 23.95 15.22 5.88
C ASP A 147 23.40 16.59 5.45
N ARG A 148 23.80 17.66 6.15
CA ARG A 148 23.42 19.04 5.78
C ARG A 148 23.84 19.42 4.37
N SER A 149 24.97 18.91 3.88
CA SER A 149 25.46 19.20 2.53
C SER A 149 24.67 18.48 1.43
N LEU A 150 24.06 17.33 1.78
CA LEU A 150 23.20 16.54 0.88
C LEU A 150 21.78 17.07 0.83
N GLN A 151 21.33 17.79 1.87
CA GLN A 151 19.99 18.37 1.89
C GLN A 151 19.92 19.59 0.95
N VAL A 152 18.94 19.59 0.04
CA VAL A 152 18.62 20.77 -0.77
C VAL A 152 17.97 21.82 0.13
N PRO A 153 18.42 23.08 0.14
CA PRO A 153 17.82 24.12 0.98
C PRO A 153 16.30 24.25 0.68
N GLN A 154 15.46 24.07 1.70
CA GLN A 154 13.99 24.16 1.57
C GLN A 154 13.51 25.50 0.99
N GLY A 155 14.25 26.59 1.22
CA GLY A 155 13.97 27.89 0.63
C GLY A 155 14.15 27.94 -0.90
N MET A 156 15.07 27.13 -1.44
CA MET A 156 15.27 27.03 -2.90
C MET A 156 14.18 26.18 -3.55
N MET A 157 13.66 25.18 -2.85
CA MET A 157 12.51 24.36 -3.30
C MET A 157 11.22 25.19 -3.38
N ALA A 158 10.96 26.04 -2.38
CA ALA A 158 9.78 26.92 -2.39
C ALA A 158 9.81 27.95 -3.53
N MET A 159 10.98 28.41 -3.95
CA MET A 159 11.14 29.33 -5.08
C MET A 159 10.96 28.66 -6.45
N MET A 160 11.17 27.34 -6.56
CA MET A 160 11.05 26.62 -7.84
C MET A 160 9.65 26.08 -8.12
N VAL A 161 8.89 25.74 -7.08
CA VAL A 161 7.49 25.26 -7.21
C VAL A 161 6.50 26.43 -7.40
N GLY A 162 6.89 27.64 -7.05
CA GLY A 162 6.06 28.84 -7.11
C GLY A 162 6.09 29.61 -8.44
N GLY A 163 5.65 28.98 -9.54
CA GLY A 163 5.24 29.72 -10.75
C GLY A 163 3.89 30.44 -10.62
N GLY A 164 3.23 30.37 -9.48
CA GLY A 164 2.00 31.08 -9.15
C GLY A 164 2.30 32.39 -8.41
N LYS A 165 1.66 33.50 -8.83
CA LYS A 165 1.71 34.77 -8.13
C LYS A 165 1.38 34.57 -6.64
N PRO A 166 2.14 35.16 -5.69
CA PRO A 166 1.83 35.01 -4.29
C PRO A 166 0.43 35.57 -4.01
N ALA A 167 -0.42 34.73 -3.45
CA ALA A 167 -1.70 35.17 -2.90
C ALA A 167 -1.42 36.25 -1.86
N THR A 168 -2.08 37.40 -2.00
CA THR A 168 -2.00 38.52 -1.07
C THR A 168 -2.42 38.07 0.32
N ARG A 169 -1.48 38.06 1.26
CA ARG A 169 -1.79 37.88 2.69
C ARG A 169 -2.70 39.00 3.17
N PRO A 170 -3.71 38.72 4.00
CA PRO A 170 -4.41 39.75 4.73
C PRO A 170 -3.43 40.51 5.62
N LYS A 171 -3.48 41.83 5.60
CA LYS A 171 -2.69 42.70 6.45
C LYS A 171 -3.04 42.43 7.93
N ALA A 172 -2.09 41.90 8.68
CA ALA A 172 -2.10 42.05 10.13
C ALA A 172 -1.52 43.45 10.45
N GLU A 173 -2.32 44.29 11.02
CA GLU A 173 -1.86 45.55 11.63
C GLU A 173 -1.04 45.20 12.87
N ASN A 174 0.25 45.42 12.81
CA ASN A 174 1.03 46.15 13.83
C ASN A 174 2.52 46.07 13.56
N GLY A 175 3.06 47.24 13.40
CA GLY A 175 4.37 47.69 13.05
C GLY A 175 5.59 46.96 13.57
N ARG A 176 6.51 46.75 12.65
CA ARG A 176 7.94 47.07 12.66
C ARG A 176 8.64 46.39 11.50
N GLY A 177 9.34 47.21 10.72
CA GLY A 177 10.65 46.93 10.16
C GLY A 177 10.65 46.56 8.69
N ASP A 178 10.83 47.52 7.84
CA ASP A 178 11.40 47.41 6.48
C ASP A 178 12.66 46.56 6.51
N GLU A 179 12.63 45.40 5.87
CA GLU A 179 13.79 44.72 5.26
C GLU A 179 13.37 43.46 4.51
N ALA A 180 12.50 43.58 3.50
CA ALA A 180 12.24 42.52 2.52
C ALA A 180 11.99 43.11 1.14
N LYS A 181 12.89 44.00 0.69
CA LYS A 181 12.96 44.44 -0.70
C LYS A 181 14.15 43.78 -1.37
N HIS A 182 13.86 43.08 -2.50
CA HIS A 182 14.79 42.53 -3.47
C HIS A 182 15.41 41.18 -3.19
N LEU A 183 14.62 40.13 -3.24
CA LEU A 183 15.13 38.82 -3.69
C LEU A 183 14.71 38.61 -5.14
N GLY A 184 15.52 39.14 -6.07
CA GLY A 184 15.47 38.82 -7.49
C GLY A 184 15.79 37.32 -7.68
N LYS A 185 15.29 36.74 -8.80
CA LYS A 185 15.66 35.37 -9.19
C LYS A 185 17.18 35.22 -9.15
N PRO A 186 17.72 34.19 -8.44
CA PRO A 186 19.15 33.97 -8.39
C PRO A 186 19.67 33.80 -9.84
N SER A 187 20.69 34.54 -10.20
CA SER A 187 21.32 34.42 -11.50
C SER A 187 21.99 33.06 -11.67
N THR A 188 22.04 32.55 -12.90
CA THR A 188 22.74 31.28 -13.21
C THR A 188 24.20 31.29 -12.72
N ALA A 189 24.81 32.48 -12.55
CA ALA A 189 26.13 32.67 -11.99
C ALA A 189 26.15 32.44 -10.47
N MET A 190 25.14 32.87 -9.71
CA MET A 190 24.99 32.62 -8.30
C MET A 190 24.74 31.09 -8.01
N MET A 191 23.95 30.45 -8.88
CA MET A 191 23.77 28.99 -8.81
C MET A 191 25.06 28.23 -9.08
N LYS A 192 25.84 28.63 -10.10
CA LYS A 192 27.15 28.05 -10.38
C LYS A 192 28.17 28.34 -9.27
N ALA A 193 28.12 29.51 -8.62
CA ALA A 193 28.98 29.83 -7.48
C ALA A 193 28.62 29.04 -6.21
N ALA A 194 27.33 28.80 -5.94
CA ALA A 194 26.88 27.94 -4.84
C ALA A 194 27.23 26.46 -5.04
N MET A 195 27.42 26.02 -6.28
CA MET A 195 27.87 24.65 -6.63
C MET A 195 29.41 24.54 -6.70
N LYS A 196 30.12 25.63 -6.90
CA LYS A 196 31.59 25.66 -6.89
C LYS A 196 32.09 25.70 -5.47
N GLY A 197 32.38 24.52 -4.89
CA GLY A 197 33.00 24.41 -3.57
C GLY A 197 32.27 23.51 -2.57
N LYS A 198 31.21 22.81 -2.96
CA LYS A 198 30.67 21.75 -2.09
C LYS A 198 31.71 20.62 -1.98
N PRO A 199 32.10 20.24 -0.76
CA PRO A 199 33.00 19.11 -0.59
C PRO A 199 32.36 17.87 -1.19
N THR A 200 33.10 17.16 -2.03
CA THR A 200 32.66 15.89 -2.62
C THR A 200 32.98 14.79 -1.61
N TYR A 201 31.98 14.13 -1.08
CA TYR A 201 32.15 13.03 -0.16
C TYR A 201 32.08 11.70 -0.91
N THR A 202 32.87 10.73 -0.48
CA THR A 202 32.85 9.37 -0.99
C THR A 202 31.56 8.65 -0.56
N LYS A 203 31.13 7.64 -1.32
CA LYS A 203 29.97 6.80 -0.95
C LYS A 203 30.15 6.17 0.45
N ALA A 204 31.38 5.80 0.81
CA ALA A 204 31.69 5.24 2.12
C ALA A 204 31.49 6.27 3.26
N GLU A 205 31.89 7.53 3.06
CA GLU A 205 31.67 8.61 4.04
C GLU A 205 30.17 8.93 4.19
N ILE A 206 29.43 8.93 3.09
CA ILE A 206 27.97 9.14 3.11
C ILE A 206 27.28 8.00 3.86
N ASN A 207 27.59 6.75 3.56
CA ASN A 207 27.00 5.59 4.23
C ASN A 207 27.34 5.56 5.73
N LEU A 208 28.57 5.92 6.10
CA LEU A 208 28.97 6.04 7.50
C LEU A 208 28.15 7.13 8.21
N ALA A 209 28.03 8.31 7.60
CA ALA A 209 27.28 9.42 8.16
C ALA A 209 25.80 9.03 8.34
N GLN A 210 25.18 8.43 7.34
CA GLN A 210 23.80 7.98 7.41
C GLN A 210 23.55 6.98 8.54
N ALA A 211 24.42 5.97 8.70
CA ALA A 211 24.30 4.98 9.76
C ALA A 211 24.49 5.60 11.16
N VAL A 212 25.42 6.51 11.32
CA VAL A 212 25.62 7.23 12.59
C VAL A 212 24.42 8.11 12.94
N LEU A 213 23.93 8.90 11.97
CA LEU A 213 22.83 9.83 12.19
C LEU A 213 21.49 9.12 12.39
N GLU A 214 21.32 7.92 11.86
CA GLU A 214 20.16 7.11 12.18
C GLU A 214 20.14 6.69 13.65
N VAL A 215 21.30 6.28 14.20
CA VAL A 215 21.45 6.00 15.64
C VAL A 215 21.19 7.26 16.47
N GLU A 216 21.82 8.38 16.09
CA GLU A 216 21.62 9.67 16.74
C GLU A 216 20.15 10.07 16.80
N ARG A 217 19.51 10.14 15.63
CA ARG A 217 18.11 10.51 15.52
C ARG A 217 17.22 9.61 16.34
N THR A 218 17.47 8.30 16.32
CA THR A 218 16.67 7.33 17.05
C THR A 218 16.82 7.48 18.55
N ILE A 219 18.06 7.51 19.06
CA ILE A 219 18.37 7.60 20.50
C ILE A 219 17.84 8.91 21.10
N LEU A 220 18.10 10.04 20.46
CA LEU A 220 17.68 11.35 20.96
C LEU A 220 16.15 11.55 20.95
N ASN A 221 15.43 10.77 20.18
CA ASN A 221 13.97 10.90 20.05
C ASN A 221 13.17 9.84 20.80
N VAL A 222 13.78 8.92 21.54
CA VAL A 222 13.04 7.87 22.30
C VAL A 222 11.96 8.46 23.19
N HIS A 223 12.27 9.48 24.01
CA HIS A 223 11.31 10.14 24.87
C HIS A 223 10.29 10.98 24.09
N ARG A 224 10.71 11.60 22.99
CA ARG A 224 9.83 12.37 22.10
C ARG A 224 8.77 11.46 21.47
N TYR A 225 9.15 10.28 20.99
CA TYR A 225 8.22 9.32 20.42
C TYR A 225 7.18 8.84 21.44
N LYS A 226 7.64 8.55 22.68
CA LYS A 226 6.73 8.23 23.78
C LYS A 226 5.73 9.36 24.05
N ALA A 227 6.21 10.59 24.17
CA ALA A 227 5.37 11.75 24.42
C ALA A 227 4.39 12.01 23.26
N ALA A 228 4.84 11.87 22.03
CA ALA A 228 4.02 12.06 20.83
C ALA A 228 2.93 11.00 20.69
N LEU A 229 3.19 9.74 21.04
CA LEU A 229 2.16 8.70 21.12
C LEU A 229 1.09 9.04 22.15
N LEU A 230 1.50 9.52 23.34
CA LEU A 230 0.56 9.94 24.39
C LEU A 230 -0.31 11.13 23.97
N GLN A 231 0.23 12.04 23.14
CA GLN A 231 -0.49 13.21 22.65
C GLN A 231 -1.40 12.91 21.46
N SER A 232 -1.13 11.85 20.71
CA SER A 232 -1.81 11.56 19.44
C SER A 232 -3.33 11.50 19.58
N PRO A 233 -3.94 10.77 20.54
CA PRO A 233 -5.39 10.67 20.64
C PRO A 233 -6.09 12.03 20.83
N GLU A 234 -5.56 12.87 21.71
CA GLU A 234 -6.10 14.22 21.92
C GLU A 234 -5.89 15.11 20.70
N GLN A 235 -4.71 15.02 20.06
CA GLN A 235 -4.39 15.80 18.88
C GLN A 235 -5.32 15.46 17.70
N GLU A 236 -5.69 14.21 17.52
CA GLU A 236 -6.60 13.75 16.46
C GLU A 236 -7.98 14.39 16.59
N ILE A 237 -8.57 14.31 17.78
CA ILE A 237 -9.88 14.92 18.05
C ILE A 237 -9.80 16.43 17.91
N ARG A 238 -8.76 17.06 18.46
CA ARG A 238 -8.56 18.51 18.35
C ARG A 238 -8.45 18.97 16.92
N SER A 239 -7.68 18.25 16.10
CA SER A 239 -7.48 18.58 14.68
C SER A 239 -8.76 18.39 13.87
N LEU A 240 -9.54 17.35 14.15
CA LEU A 240 -10.84 17.14 13.53
C LEU A 240 -11.80 18.28 13.84
N LEU A 241 -11.94 18.64 15.11
CA LEU A 241 -12.80 19.77 15.53
C LEU A 241 -12.33 21.08 14.92
N ASN A 242 -11.01 21.34 14.91
CA ASN A 242 -10.44 22.52 14.26
C ASN A 242 -10.75 22.57 12.75
N ALA A 243 -10.69 21.45 12.06
CA ALA A 243 -11.03 21.37 10.64
C ALA A 243 -12.53 21.62 10.39
N LEU A 244 -13.40 21.08 11.24
CA LEU A 244 -14.85 21.35 11.19
C LEU A 244 -15.17 22.84 11.44
N ASP A 245 -14.40 23.50 12.30
CA ASP A 245 -14.47 24.95 12.54
C ASP A 245 -13.76 25.78 11.44
N ARG A 246 -13.32 25.14 10.34
CA ARG A 246 -12.60 25.75 9.21
C ARG A 246 -11.21 26.27 9.59
N GLY A 247 -10.60 25.76 10.65
CA GLY A 247 -9.25 26.08 11.07
C GLY A 247 -8.20 25.34 10.22
N TYR A 248 -6.98 25.88 10.22
CA TYR A 248 -5.85 25.27 9.53
C TYR A 248 -5.31 24.07 10.32
N THR A 249 -5.23 22.91 9.66
CA THR A 249 -4.56 21.72 10.19
C THR A 249 -3.20 21.56 9.51
N ALA A 250 -2.13 21.58 10.32
CA ALA A 250 -0.76 21.51 9.81
C ALA A 250 -0.48 20.19 9.09
N PRO A 251 0.29 20.20 7.98
CA PRO A 251 0.66 19.01 7.25
C PRO A 251 1.71 18.19 7.98
N SER A 252 1.73 16.89 7.70
CA SER A 252 2.78 15.97 8.13
C SER A 252 2.97 14.83 7.12
N PRO A 253 4.10 14.10 7.22
CA PRO A 253 4.21 12.83 6.54
C PRO A 253 3.05 11.93 6.93
N GLY A 254 2.57 11.12 5.98
CA GLY A 254 1.62 10.03 6.25
C GLY A 254 2.33 8.73 6.57
N GLY A 255 1.51 7.73 6.92
CA GLY A 255 1.94 6.36 7.08
C GLY A 255 1.92 5.85 8.51
N ASP A 256 2.34 4.60 8.66
CA ASP A 256 2.44 3.92 9.95
C ASP A 256 3.52 4.59 10.82
N PRO A 257 3.19 5.04 12.05
CA PRO A 257 4.16 5.64 12.96
C PRO A 257 5.37 4.76 13.28
N ILE A 258 5.21 3.44 13.23
CA ILE A 258 6.33 2.51 13.47
C ILE A 258 7.30 2.55 12.29
N ALA A 259 6.80 2.52 11.08
CA ALA A 259 7.61 2.66 9.88
C ALA A 259 8.14 4.09 9.71
N ASN A 260 7.35 5.10 10.08
CA ASN A 260 7.72 6.51 9.97
C ASN A 260 7.37 7.31 11.24
N PRO A 261 8.25 7.32 12.27
CA PRO A 261 7.99 8.05 13.50
C PRO A 261 7.76 9.57 13.34
N ASN A 262 8.09 10.15 12.18
CA ASN A 262 7.84 11.57 11.90
C ASN A 262 6.35 11.87 11.66
N THR A 263 5.51 10.86 11.51
CA THR A 263 4.05 11.01 11.47
C THR A 263 3.47 11.40 12.84
N LEU A 264 4.24 11.20 13.91
CA LEU A 264 3.82 11.49 15.29
C LEU A 264 4.03 12.97 15.67
N PRO A 265 3.15 13.57 16.50
CA PRO A 265 1.83 13.04 16.85
C PRO A 265 0.92 12.97 15.62
N THR A 266 -0.02 12.01 15.59
CA THR A 266 -1.00 11.87 14.53
C THR A 266 -2.05 12.99 14.54
N GLY A 267 -3.03 12.98 13.66
CA GLY A 267 -4.06 14.02 13.57
C GLY A 267 -3.60 15.26 12.80
N ARG A 268 -2.78 15.09 11.77
CA ARG A 268 -2.34 16.15 10.87
C ARG A 268 -2.68 15.79 9.42
N ASN A 269 -2.72 16.78 8.53
CA ASN A 269 -2.95 16.52 7.11
C ASN A 269 -1.74 15.87 6.44
N LEU A 270 -2.00 15.00 5.46
CA LEU A 270 -0.95 14.50 4.58
C LEU A 270 -0.45 15.62 3.68
N PHE A 271 0.88 15.76 3.53
CA PHE A 271 1.44 16.62 2.50
C PHE A 271 1.67 15.84 1.21
N ALA A 272 1.53 16.53 0.08
CA ALA A 272 1.81 15.94 -1.21
C ALA A 272 3.30 15.70 -1.42
N ILE A 273 3.63 14.56 -2.07
CA ILE A 273 5.00 14.27 -2.51
C ILE A 273 5.32 15.03 -3.81
N ASN A 274 6.59 15.37 -4.00
CA ASN A 274 7.06 15.79 -5.32
C ASN A 274 7.26 14.55 -6.21
N ALA A 275 6.26 14.25 -7.03
CA ALA A 275 6.29 13.07 -7.92
C ALA A 275 7.50 13.12 -8.89
N GLU A 276 7.94 14.30 -9.31
CA GLU A 276 9.09 14.45 -10.24
C GLU A 276 10.42 14.02 -9.63
N ALA A 277 10.53 13.99 -8.29
CA ALA A 277 11.72 13.51 -7.60
C ALA A 277 11.68 11.98 -7.33
N THR A 278 10.64 11.28 -7.80
CA THR A 278 10.49 9.85 -7.58
C THR A 278 10.81 9.02 -8.84
N PRO A 279 11.35 7.80 -8.67
CA PRO A 279 11.84 7.25 -7.40
C PRO A 279 13.08 8.02 -6.90
N SER A 280 13.15 8.28 -5.59
CA SER A 280 14.35 8.89 -4.98
C SER A 280 15.57 7.95 -5.11
N GLU A 281 16.78 8.45 -4.81
CA GLU A 281 17.97 7.59 -4.82
C GLU A 281 17.89 6.45 -3.79
N SER A 282 17.36 6.74 -2.61
CA SER A 282 17.11 5.72 -1.59
C SER A 282 16.04 4.71 -2.03
N ALA A 283 14.98 5.17 -2.68
CA ALA A 283 13.94 4.33 -3.23
C ALA A 283 14.46 3.44 -4.37
N TRP A 284 15.37 3.96 -5.19
CA TRP A 284 16.03 3.19 -6.25
C TRP A 284 16.80 1.98 -5.71
N GLU A 285 17.65 2.19 -4.70
CA GLU A 285 18.44 1.09 -4.09
C GLU A 285 17.52 0.04 -3.42
N LYS A 286 16.46 0.47 -2.74
CA LYS A 286 15.46 -0.45 -2.15
C LYS A 286 14.69 -1.22 -3.22
N GLY A 287 14.24 -0.53 -4.25
CA GLY A 287 13.49 -1.13 -5.35
C GLY A 287 14.34 -2.15 -6.11
N LYS A 288 15.60 -1.84 -6.39
CA LYS A 288 16.56 -2.77 -6.98
C LYS A 288 16.69 -4.04 -6.14
N LYS A 289 16.93 -3.89 -4.83
CA LYS A 289 17.04 -5.04 -3.91
C LYS A 289 15.78 -5.91 -3.92
N LEU A 290 14.60 -5.29 -3.88
CA LEU A 290 13.32 -6.04 -3.89
C LEU A 290 13.07 -6.73 -5.22
N ALA A 291 13.42 -6.10 -6.34
CA ALA A 291 13.32 -6.73 -7.65
C ALA A 291 14.26 -7.95 -7.75
N GLU A 292 15.50 -7.85 -7.28
CA GLU A 292 16.44 -8.98 -7.20
C GLU A 292 15.89 -10.10 -6.30
N ASN A 293 15.31 -9.75 -5.13
CA ASN A 293 14.68 -10.72 -4.24
C ASN A 293 13.48 -11.42 -4.92
N THR A 294 12.66 -10.69 -5.69
CA THR A 294 11.55 -11.28 -6.45
C THR A 294 12.06 -12.32 -7.46
N ILE A 295 13.11 -11.97 -8.21
CA ILE A 295 13.72 -12.88 -9.18
C ILE A 295 14.30 -14.11 -8.47
N GLU A 296 14.98 -13.93 -7.35
CA GLU A 296 15.58 -15.02 -6.58
C GLU A 296 14.51 -15.96 -6.00
N MET A 297 13.42 -15.41 -5.41
CA MET A 297 12.32 -16.22 -4.91
C MET A 297 11.66 -17.03 -6.02
N TYR A 298 11.44 -16.42 -7.18
CA TYR A 298 10.88 -17.11 -8.33
C TYR A 298 11.82 -18.24 -8.82
N ARG A 299 13.11 -17.98 -8.96
CA ARG A 299 14.12 -18.99 -9.36
C ARG A 299 14.14 -20.21 -8.44
N LYS A 300 14.12 -19.99 -7.13
CA LYS A 300 14.09 -21.08 -6.12
C LYS A 300 12.88 -22.01 -6.30
N ARG A 301 11.75 -21.49 -6.76
CA ARG A 301 10.49 -22.24 -6.94
C ARG A 301 10.35 -22.88 -8.33
N HIS A 302 11.04 -22.36 -9.32
CA HIS A 302 10.88 -22.70 -10.74
C HIS A 302 12.16 -23.21 -11.39
N ASN A 303 12.90 -24.08 -10.68
CA ASN A 303 14.10 -24.74 -11.19
C ASN A 303 15.11 -23.78 -11.82
N ASP A 304 15.41 -22.70 -11.12
CA ASP A 304 16.34 -21.65 -11.52
C ASP A 304 15.90 -20.79 -12.72
N SER A 305 14.65 -20.91 -13.15
CA SER A 305 14.07 -20.07 -14.22
C SER A 305 13.81 -18.64 -13.75
N ILE A 306 13.97 -17.68 -14.65
CA ILE A 306 13.68 -16.26 -14.41
C ILE A 306 12.23 -15.97 -14.85
N PRO A 307 11.46 -15.14 -14.12
CA PRO A 307 10.13 -14.76 -14.57
C PRO A 307 10.20 -13.97 -15.87
N ARG A 308 9.32 -14.25 -16.82
CA ARG A 308 9.26 -13.55 -18.11
C ARG A 308 8.56 -12.19 -17.96
N LYS A 309 7.52 -12.15 -17.16
CA LYS A 309 6.73 -10.95 -16.90
C LYS A 309 6.24 -10.92 -15.45
N VAL A 310 6.31 -9.75 -14.83
CA VAL A 310 5.83 -9.50 -13.46
C VAL A 310 4.80 -8.38 -13.47
N SER A 311 3.65 -8.60 -12.86
CA SER A 311 2.65 -7.57 -12.66
C SER A 311 2.90 -6.83 -11.34
N TYR A 312 2.73 -5.51 -11.34
CA TYR A 312 2.89 -4.64 -10.17
C TYR A 312 1.65 -3.82 -9.92
N THR A 313 1.17 -3.80 -8.68
CA THR A 313 0.19 -2.81 -8.23
C THR A 313 0.93 -1.59 -7.68
N LEU A 314 0.64 -0.41 -8.21
CA LEU A 314 1.16 0.85 -7.69
C LEU A 314 0.13 1.49 -6.75
N TRP A 315 0.55 1.70 -5.51
CA TRP A 315 -0.28 2.20 -4.42
C TRP A 315 0.17 3.58 -3.95
N SER A 316 -0.77 4.51 -3.79
CA SER A 316 -0.43 5.91 -3.43
C SER A 316 0.25 6.05 -2.07
N GLY A 317 -0.22 5.31 -1.06
CA GLY A 317 0.36 5.34 0.28
C GLY A 317 1.82 4.87 0.28
N GLU A 318 2.09 3.72 -0.36
CA GLU A 318 3.47 3.23 -0.51
C GLU A 318 4.33 4.20 -1.29
N PHE A 319 3.82 4.72 -2.41
CA PHE A 319 4.55 5.67 -3.25
C PHE A 319 5.02 6.92 -2.47
N ILE A 320 4.14 7.45 -1.61
CA ILE A 320 4.46 8.59 -0.75
C ILE A 320 5.48 8.20 0.32
N GLU A 321 5.26 7.09 1.01
CA GLU A 321 6.07 6.68 2.16
C GLU A 321 7.47 6.21 1.79
N THR A 322 7.60 5.56 0.63
CA THR A 322 8.86 5.01 0.13
C THR A 322 9.55 5.89 -0.89
N GLU A 323 8.92 6.99 -1.28
CA GLU A 323 9.38 7.87 -2.36
C GLU A 323 9.50 7.15 -3.70
N GLY A 324 8.59 6.19 -3.96
CA GLY A 324 8.45 5.49 -5.23
C GLY A 324 9.28 4.21 -5.36
N ALA A 325 9.50 3.46 -4.29
CA ALA A 325 10.32 2.23 -4.36
C ALA A 325 9.70 1.14 -5.25
N THR A 326 8.36 1.02 -5.34
CA THR A 326 7.75 0.09 -6.29
C THR A 326 7.93 0.54 -7.73
N VAL A 327 7.91 1.84 -8.03
CA VAL A 327 8.28 2.37 -9.36
C VAL A 327 9.72 1.99 -9.69
N ALA A 328 10.63 2.07 -8.71
CA ALA A 328 12.02 1.63 -8.90
C ALA A 328 12.14 0.13 -9.20
N GLN A 329 11.34 -0.73 -8.54
CA GLN A 329 11.28 -2.16 -8.88
C GLN A 329 10.89 -2.37 -10.35
N VAL A 330 9.83 -1.70 -10.80
CA VAL A 330 9.33 -1.77 -12.18
C VAL A 330 10.41 -1.37 -13.18
N LEU A 331 11.07 -0.24 -12.97
CA LEU A 331 12.15 0.24 -13.85
C LEU A 331 13.33 -0.74 -13.87
N TYR A 332 13.72 -1.27 -12.71
CA TYR A 332 14.84 -2.21 -12.64
C TYR A 332 14.52 -3.57 -13.28
N MET A 333 13.27 -4.07 -13.19
CA MET A 333 12.85 -5.27 -13.95
C MET A 333 13.04 -5.07 -15.44
N LEU A 334 12.66 -3.93 -15.98
CA LEU A 334 12.87 -3.55 -17.37
C LEU A 334 14.36 -3.32 -17.74
N GLY A 335 15.25 -3.27 -16.74
CA GLY A 335 16.65 -2.92 -16.94
C GLY A 335 16.86 -1.48 -17.38
N VAL A 336 16.08 -0.57 -16.79
CA VAL A 336 16.10 0.88 -17.06
C VAL A 336 16.34 1.60 -15.75
N GLU A 337 17.19 2.63 -15.74
CA GLU A 337 17.47 3.42 -14.56
C GLU A 337 17.12 4.90 -14.75
N PRO A 338 16.76 5.62 -13.68
CA PRO A 338 16.41 7.03 -13.75
C PRO A 338 17.66 7.92 -13.82
N ILE A 339 17.64 8.91 -14.74
CA ILE A 339 18.60 10.01 -14.80
C ILE A 339 18.01 11.17 -14.01
N ARG A 340 18.82 11.75 -13.11
CA ARG A 340 18.42 12.84 -12.22
C ARG A 340 19.16 14.12 -12.53
N ASP A 341 18.44 15.23 -12.39
CA ASP A 341 19.06 16.56 -12.41
C ASP A 341 19.74 16.88 -11.05
N ALA A 342 20.37 18.05 -10.99
CA ALA A 342 21.06 18.53 -9.78
C ALA A 342 20.12 18.76 -8.57
N PHE A 343 18.81 18.69 -8.78
CA PHE A 343 17.78 18.86 -7.75
C PHE A 343 17.12 17.53 -7.34
N GLY A 344 17.65 16.42 -7.86
CA GLY A 344 17.15 15.09 -7.56
C GLY A 344 15.89 14.72 -8.35
N ARG A 345 15.41 15.56 -9.31
CA ARG A 345 14.25 15.21 -10.13
C ARG A 345 14.66 14.23 -11.22
N VAL A 346 13.84 13.23 -11.43
CA VAL A 346 14.00 12.27 -12.54
C VAL A 346 13.54 12.94 -13.83
N THR A 347 14.48 13.30 -14.67
CA THR A 347 14.26 14.04 -15.91
C THR A 347 14.31 13.15 -17.15
N ASP A 348 14.99 12.01 -17.06
CA ASP A 348 15.15 11.08 -18.18
C ASP A 348 15.42 9.65 -17.66
N LEU A 349 15.54 8.72 -18.60
CA LEU A 349 15.81 7.31 -18.39
C LEU A 349 17.04 6.86 -19.20
N ARG A 350 17.76 5.88 -18.69
CA ARG A 350 18.87 5.21 -19.36
C ARG A 350 18.70 3.69 -19.32
N LEU A 351 18.96 3.01 -20.44
CA LEU A 351 19.07 1.56 -20.43
C LEU A 351 20.33 1.16 -19.62
N ILE A 352 20.16 0.24 -18.68
CA ILE A 352 21.29 -0.44 -18.05
C ILE A 352 21.90 -1.36 -19.10
N PRO A 353 23.22 -1.28 -19.40
CA PRO A 353 23.88 -2.19 -20.33
C PRO A 353 23.64 -3.65 -19.95
N SER A 354 23.46 -4.53 -20.95
CA SER A 354 23.14 -5.94 -20.68
C SER A 354 24.23 -6.66 -19.90
N GLU A 355 25.50 -6.25 -20.07
CA GLU A 355 26.65 -6.76 -19.34
C GLU A 355 26.59 -6.39 -17.85
N GLU A 356 26.11 -5.17 -17.54
CA GLU A 356 25.94 -4.68 -16.17
C GLU A 356 24.68 -5.29 -15.53
N LEU A 357 23.60 -5.43 -16.31
CA LEU A 357 22.35 -6.03 -15.84
C LEU A 357 22.53 -7.52 -15.51
N GLY A 358 23.36 -8.25 -16.27
CA GLY A 358 23.73 -9.64 -16.03
C GLY A 358 22.60 -10.65 -16.15
N ARG A 359 21.44 -10.25 -16.73
CA ARG A 359 20.23 -11.07 -16.87
C ARG A 359 19.35 -10.56 -18.02
N PRO A 360 18.36 -11.35 -18.48
CA PRO A 360 17.30 -10.88 -19.35
C PRO A 360 16.55 -9.67 -18.80
N ARG A 361 16.06 -8.80 -19.67
CA ARG A 361 15.07 -7.79 -19.32
C ARG A 361 13.75 -8.48 -19.10
N ILE A 362 13.12 -8.20 -17.96
CA ILE A 362 11.86 -8.80 -17.53
C ILE A 362 10.73 -7.84 -17.87
N ASP A 363 9.72 -8.34 -18.59
CA ASP A 363 8.53 -7.56 -18.93
C ASP A 363 7.69 -7.24 -17.68
N VAL A 364 6.91 -6.18 -17.74
CA VAL A 364 6.05 -5.77 -16.63
C VAL A 364 4.64 -5.45 -17.11
N VAL A 365 3.67 -5.61 -16.21
CA VAL A 365 2.34 -4.99 -16.33
C VAL A 365 2.06 -4.23 -15.05
N VAL A 366 1.65 -3.00 -15.17
CA VAL A 366 1.43 -2.12 -14.02
C VAL A 366 -0.04 -1.80 -13.90
N GLN A 367 -0.59 -2.04 -12.73
CA GLN A 367 -1.90 -1.59 -12.33
C GLN A 367 -1.76 -0.41 -11.37
N THR A 368 -2.33 0.73 -11.70
CA THR A 368 -2.33 1.92 -10.84
C THR A 368 -3.62 2.01 -10.03
N SER A 369 -3.49 2.37 -8.74
CA SER A 369 -4.65 2.84 -7.98
C SER A 369 -5.11 4.21 -8.48
N GLY A 370 -6.40 4.53 -8.32
CA GLY A 370 -6.95 5.82 -8.73
C GLY A 370 -6.23 7.00 -8.07
N GLN A 371 -5.91 6.88 -6.78
CA GLN A 371 -5.19 7.92 -6.06
C GLN A 371 -3.77 8.16 -6.60
N LEU A 372 -3.03 7.10 -6.93
CA LEU A 372 -1.69 7.27 -7.51
C LEU A 372 -1.76 7.90 -8.90
N ARG A 373 -2.71 7.45 -9.72
CA ARG A 373 -2.97 8.07 -11.03
C ARG A 373 -3.13 9.59 -10.90
N ASP A 374 -3.90 10.04 -9.91
CA ASP A 374 -4.22 11.46 -9.72
C ASP A 374 -3.01 12.28 -9.23
N ILE A 375 -2.11 11.70 -8.44
CA ILE A 375 -0.96 12.43 -7.87
C ILE A 375 0.36 12.27 -8.64
N ALA A 376 0.48 11.28 -9.51
CA ALA A 376 1.77 10.89 -10.11
C ALA A 376 1.66 10.45 -11.58
N ALA A 377 0.80 11.08 -12.37
CA ALA A 377 0.60 10.79 -13.80
C ALA A 377 1.93 10.73 -14.59
N SER A 378 2.83 11.67 -14.33
CA SER A 378 4.15 11.72 -14.97
C SER A 378 4.99 10.45 -14.75
N ARG A 379 4.78 9.75 -13.63
CA ARG A 379 5.49 8.50 -13.35
C ARG A 379 4.91 7.34 -14.14
N LEU A 380 3.62 7.36 -14.42
CA LEU A 380 2.98 6.39 -15.31
C LEU A 380 3.50 6.52 -16.74
N PHE A 381 3.66 7.75 -17.22
CA PHE A 381 4.31 8.01 -18.53
C PHE A 381 5.76 7.55 -18.55
N LEU A 382 6.49 7.78 -17.46
CA LEU A 382 7.88 7.34 -17.32
C LEU A 382 8.00 5.82 -17.44
N ILE A 383 7.09 5.06 -16.81
CA ILE A 383 7.05 3.59 -16.90
C ILE A 383 6.79 3.15 -18.35
N ASN A 384 5.79 3.73 -19.02
CA ASN A 384 5.50 3.34 -20.40
C ASN A 384 6.67 3.61 -21.33
N ARG A 385 7.34 4.75 -21.18
CA ARG A 385 8.57 5.07 -21.91
C ARG A 385 9.69 4.06 -21.63
N ALA A 386 9.83 3.60 -20.36
CA ALA A 386 10.79 2.58 -20.00
C ALA A 386 10.51 1.24 -20.71
N VAL A 387 9.23 0.87 -20.85
CA VAL A 387 8.81 -0.33 -21.60
C VAL A 387 9.21 -0.21 -23.07
N GLU A 388 8.95 0.94 -23.72
CA GLU A 388 9.32 1.17 -25.11
C GLU A 388 10.84 1.09 -25.30
N MET A 389 11.62 1.71 -24.40
CA MET A 389 13.08 1.66 -24.43
C MET A 389 13.59 0.23 -24.25
N ALA A 390 13.06 -0.50 -23.29
CA ALA A 390 13.45 -1.87 -22.98
C ALA A 390 13.10 -2.83 -24.14
N ALA A 391 11.91 -2.69 -24.74
CA ALA A 391 11.49 -3.50 -25.88
C ALA A 391 12.38 -3.29 -27.11
N ALA A 392 12.90 -2.09 -27.31
CA ALA A 392 13.79 -1.75 -28.43
C ALA A 392 15.27 -2.07 -28.18
N ALA A 393 15.63 -2.48 -26.95
CA ALA A 393 17.01 -2.75 -26.55
C ALA A 393 17.59 -3.95 -27.32
N LYS A 394 18.87 -3.81 -27.72
CA LYS A 394 19.66 -4.90 -28.31
C LYS A 394 20.58 -5.45 -27.23
N ASP A 395 20.25 -6.60 -26.71
CA ASP A 395 20.93 -7.22 -25.58
C ASP A 395 21.69 -8.49 -25.96
N GLN A 396 22.60 -8.94 -25.08
CA GLN A 396 23.25 -10.23 -25.18
C GLN A 396 22.35 -11.40 -24.73
N PHE A 397 21.37 -11.10 -23.87
CA PHE A 397 20.40 -12.05 -23.33
C PHE A 397 19.07 -11.95 -24.09
N GLU A 398 18.21 -12.94 -23.89
CA GLU A 398 16.81 -12.85 -24.31
C GLU A 398 16.15 -11.58 -23.74
N ASN A 399 15.32 -10.94 -24.55
CA ASN A 399 14.60 -9.74 -24.14
C ASN A 399 13.11 -10.07 -23.96
N HIS A 400 12.71 -10.41 -22.73
CA HIS A 400 11.32 -10.77 -22.45
C HIS A 400 10.34 -9.61 -22.63
N VAL A 401 10.81 -8.35 -22.62
CA VAL A 401 9.96 -7.19 -22.92
C VAL A 401 9.60 -7.18 -24.42
N ALA A 402 10.59 -7.38 -25.31
CA ALA A 402 10.35 -7.49 -26.74
C ALA A 402 9.45 -8.69 -27.09
N GLU A 403 9.71 -9.85 -26.46
CA GLU A 403 8.88 -11.04 -26.62
C GLU A 403 7.45 -10.80 -26.12
N GLY A 404 7.30 -10.08 -25.02
CA GLY A 404 5.99 -9.72 -24.44
C GLY A 404 5.18 -8.80 -25.34
N VAL A 405 5.84 -7.87 -26.06
CA VAL A 405 5.20 -7.03 -27.08
C VAL A 405 4.71 -7.87 -28.25
N ILE A 406 5.54 -8.78 -28.76
CA ILE A 406 5.17 -9.70 -29.85
C ILE A 406 4.01 -10.62 -29.43
N ALA A 407 4.05 -11.14 -28.21
CA ALA A 407 2.98 -12.00 -27.70
C ALA A 407 1.66 -11.25 -27.57
N ALA A 408 1.69 -9.99 -27.10
CA ALA A 408 0.52 -9.13 -27.00
C ALA A 408 -0.06 -8.78 -28.39
N GLU A 409 0.78 -8.44 -29.37
CA GLU A 409 0.36 -8.18 -30.76
C GLU A 409 -0.36 -9.41 -31.35
N ARG A 410 0.20 -10.60 -31.12
CA ARG A 410 -0.42 -11.87 -31.56
C ARG A 410 -1.79 -12.07 -30.88
N ALA A 411 -1.86 -11.95 -29.56
CA ALA A 411 -3.10 -12.14 -28.82
C ALA A 411 -4.20 -11.17 -29.27
N LEU A 412 -3.87 -9.91 -29.54
CA LEU A 412 -4.80 -8.92 -30.08
C LEU A 412 -5.28 -9.28 -31.47
N THR A 413 -4.37 -9.73 -32.34
CA THR A 413 -4.70 -10.14 -33.71
C THR A 413 -5.60 -11.38 -33.72
N GLU A 414 -5.35 -12.36 -32.83
CA GLU A 414 -6.21 -13.55 -32.66
C GLU A 414 -7.62 -13.19 -32.15
N LYS A 415 -7.77 -12.10 -31.42
CA LYS A 415 -9.06 -11.53 -31.00
C LYS A 415 -9.73 -10.66 -32.08
N GLY A 416 -9.16 -10.56 -33.28
CA GLY A 416 -9.73 -9.84 -34.42
C GLY A 416 -9.38 -8.35 -34.50
N ILE A 417 -8.48 -7.86 -33.67
CA ILE A 417 -7.96 -6.47 -33.76
C ILE A 417 -7.08 -6.36 -35.02
N SER A 418 -7.21 -5.25 -35.73
CA SER A 418 -6.40 -5.03 -36.96
C SER A 418 -4.91 -5.05 -36.66
N PRO A 419 -4.05 -5.59 -37.57
CA PRO A 419 -2.59 -5.68 -37.31
C PRO A 419 -1.93 -4.33 -36.99
N LYS A 420 -2.42 -3.24 -37.56
CA LYS A 420 -1.94 -1.90 -37.25
C LYS A 420 -2.26 -1.50 -35.81
N GLU A 421 -3.50 -1.64 -35.41
CA GLU A 421 -3.97 -1.32 -34.06
C GLU A 421 -3.37 -2.29 -33.03
N ALA A 422 -3.30 -3.57 -33.34
CA ALA A 422 -2.65 -4.57 -32.48
C ALA A 422 -1.22 -4.21 -32.14
N ARG A 423 -0.46 -3.72 -33.15
CA ARG A 423 0.91 -3.24 -32.94
C ARG A 423 0.99 -1.99 -32.09
N GLU A 424 0.07 -1.03 -32.24
CA GLU A 424 0.00 0.17 -31.40
C GLU A 424 -0.31 -0.19 -29.95
N LEU A 425 -1.23 -1.13 -29.71
CA LEU A 425 -1.64 -1.54 -28.37
C LEU A 425 -0.69 -2.52 -27.69
N SER A 426 0.14 -3.21 -28.44
CA SER A 426 0.99 -4.32 -27.93
C SER A 426 2.01 -3.89 -26.88
N ALA A 427 2.40 -2.61 -26.85
CA ALA A 427 3.33 -2.04 -25.88
C ALA A 427 2.64 -1.43 -24.65
N TYR A 428 1.30 -1.45 -24.57
CA TYR A 428 0.58 -0.91 -23.40
C TYR A 428 0.84 -1.78 -22.16
N ARG A 429 1.32 -1.14 -21.07
CA ARG A 429 1.67 -1.84 -19.82
C ARG A 429 1.15 -1.15 -18.55
N VAL A 430 0.51 0.00 -18.67
CA VAL A 430 0.04 0.79 -17.51
C VAL A 430 -1.47 0.91 -17.56
N PHE A 431 -2.16 0.22 -16.66
CA PHE A 431 -3.62 0.14 -16.63
C PHE A 431 -4.19 0.54 -15.27
N GLY A 432 -5.47 0.86 -15.23
CA GLY A 432 -6.18 1.20 -14.00
C GLY A 432 -7.67 1.38 -14.24
N GLY A 433 -8.42 1.73 -13.20
CA GLY A 433 -9.83 2.09 -13.30
C GLY A 433 -10.03 3.44 -13.96
N VAL A 434 -11.18 3.67 -14.56
CA VAL A 434 -11.55 4.97 -15.14
C VAL A 434 -11.59 6.07 -14.08
N ASN A 435 -11.51 7.32 -14.51
CA ASN A 435 -11.53 8.47 -13.61
C ASN A 435 -12.78 8.48 -12.71
N GLY A 436 -12.57 8.77 -11.42
CA GLY A 436 -13.62 8.67 -10.40
C GLY A 436 -13.87 7.26 -9.86
N SER A 437 -13.23 6.22 -10.42
CA SER A 437 -13.23 4.87 -9.86
C SER A 437 -11.96 4.64 -9.04
N TYR A 438 -12.12 4.31 -7.76
CA TYR A 438 -11.03 4.06 -6.81
C TYR A 438 -10.92 2.60 -6.36
N GLY A 439 -11.92 1.77 -6.67
CA GLY A 439 -11.92 0.32 -6.49
C GLY A 439 -11.98 -0.42 -7.82
N THR A 440 -11.84 -1.73 -7.79
CA THR A 440 -11.90 -2.58 -8.99
C THR A 440 -13.34 -2.99 -9.34
N GLY A 441 -14.26 -2.82 -8.39
CA GLY A 441 -15.69 -3.17 -8.55
C GLY A 441 -16.01 -4.66 -8.40
N ILE A 442 -15.02 -5.52 -8.10
CA ILE A 442 -15.27 -6.97 -7.93
C ILE A 442 -15.71 -7.35 -6.52
N GLN A 443 -15.44 -6.53 -5.51
CA GLN A 443 -15.79 -6.84 -4.11
C GLN A 443 -17.27 -7.20 -3.94
N GLY A 444 -18.16 -6.33 -4.41
CA GLY A 444 -19.59 -6.57 -4.32
C GLY A 444 -20.07 -7.79 -5.13
N MET A 445 -19.36 -8.17 -6.19
CA MET A 445 -19.64 -9.38 -6.95
C MET A 445 -19.20 -10.62 -6.17
N VAL A 446 -18.01 -10.61 -5.57
CA VAL A 446 -17.49 -11.70 -4.74
C VAL A 446 -18.45 -12.04 -3.61
N GLN A 447 -18.98 -11.03 -2.91
CA GLN A 447 -19.94 -11.20 -1.83
C GLN A 447 -21.29 -11.76 -2.28
N LYS A 448 -21.70 -11.52 -3.53
CA LYS A 448 -22.97 -12.00 -4.09
C LYS A 448 -22.78 -13.34 -4.80
N GLY A 449 -22.49 -14.38 -4.01
CA GLY A 449 -22.12 -15.70 -4.49
C GLY A 449 -23.15 -16.44 -5.35
N ASP A 450 -24.42 -16.00 -5.42
CA ASP A 450 -25.42 -16.55 -6.34
C ASP A 450 -25.38 -15.92 -7.74
N ARG A 451 -24.66 -14.79 -7.90
CA ARG A 451 -24.54 -14.07 -9.17
C ARG A 451 -23.40 -14.54 -10.04
N TRP A 452 -22.56 -15.42 -9.54
CA TRP A 452 -21.47 -16.02 -10.30
C TRP A 452 -21.34 -17.50 -9.97
N GLU A 453 -21.11 -18.30 -10.99
CA GLU A 453 -20.87 -19.75 -10.86
C GLU A 453 -19.39 -20.08 -11.09
N ASN A 454 -18.73 -19.28 -11.93
CA ASN A 454 -17.36 -19.49 -12.33
C ASN A 454 -16.52 -18.23 -12.00
N GLU A 455 -15.34 -18.43 -11.49
CA GLU A 455 -14.38 -17.36 -11.19
C GLU A 455 -14.02 -16.50 -12.41
N SER A 456 -14.14 -17.05 -13.64
CA SER A 456 -13.93 -16.29 -14.88
C SER A 456 -14.89 -15.11 -15.04
N GLU A 457 -16.10 -15.19 -14.51
CA GLU A 457 -17.06 -14.09 -14.54
C GLU A 457 -16.58 -12.88 -13.71
N ILE A 458 -15.87 -13.15 -12.60
CA ILE A 458 -15.23 -12.12 -11.78
C ILE A 458 -13.99 -11.55 -12.50
N ALA A 459 -13.21 -12.42 -13.16
CA ALA A 459 -12.06 -12.00 -13.94
C ALA A 459 -12.46 -11.05 -15.08
N ASP A 460 -13.54 -11.34 -15.79
CA ASP A 460 -14.08 -10.50 -16.85
C ASP A 460 -14.47 -9.10 -16.34
N VAL A 461 -15.15 -9.04 -15.19
CA VAL A 461 -15.49 -7.75 -14.56
C VAL A 461 -14.23 -6.98 -14.17
N TYR A 462 -13.24 -7.65 -13.60
CA TYR A 462 -11.96 -7.03 -13.24
C TYR A 462 -11.24 -6.47 -14.48
N LEU A 463 -11.10 -7.26 -15.54
CA LEU A 463 -10.45 -6.86 -16.78
C LEU A 463 -11.15 -5.67 -17.44
N ASN A 464 -12.47 -5.66 -17.43
CA ASN A 464 -13.25 -4.55 -17.98
C ASN A 464 -13.10 -3.26 -17.14
N ASN A 465 -13.17 -3.37 -15.80
CA ASN A 465 -13.14 -2.21 -14.92
C ASN A 465 -11.73 -1.59 -14.80
N MET A 466 -10.69 -2.41 -14.95
CA MET A 466 -9.29 -2.01 -14.76
C MET A 466 -8.51 -1.87 -16.07
N GLY A 467 -9.20 -1.87 -17.20
CA GLY A 467 -8.60 -1.86 -18.53
C GLY A 467 -8.32 -0.47 -19.14
N ALA A 468 -8.49 0.62 -18.38
CA ALA A 468 -8.16 1.95 -18.87
C ALA A 468 -6.64 2.17 -18.88
N PHE A 469 -6.11 2.68 -20.00
CA PHE A 469 -4.68 2.91 -20.18
C PHE A 469 -4.25 4.30 -19.71
N TYR A 470 -3.09 4.37 -19.07
CA TYR A 470 -2.55 5.59 -18.45
C TYR A 470 -1.07 5.84 -18.76
N GLY A 471 -0.50 5.19 -19.75
CA GLY A 471 0.91 5.27 -20.08
C GLY A 471 1.32 6.47 -20.95
N SER A 472 0.37 7.24 -21.48
CA SER A 472 0.65 8.43 -22.26
C SER A 472 -0.40 9.52 -22.06
N GLU A 473 -0.04 10.78 -22.29
CA GLU A 473 -0.99 11.90 -22.24
C GLU A 473 -2.01 11.81 -23.36
N LYS A 474 -1.57 11.38 -24.56
CA LYS A 474 -2.43 11.25 -25.75
C LYS A 474 -3.52 10.21 -25.56
N ASP A 475 -3.19 9.07 -24.95
CA ASP A 475 -4.10 7.93 -24.78
C ASP A 475 -4.58 7.79 -23.33
N TRP A 476 -4.53 8.88 -22.56
CA TRP A 476 -4.96 8.92 -21.18
C TRP A 476 -6.42 8.46 -21.02
N GLU A 477 -6.66 7.54 -20.11
CA GLU A 477 -7.97 6.96 -19.82
C GLU A 477 -8.62 6.22 -21.01
N THR A 478 -7.82 5.84 -22.01
CA THR A 478 -8.34 5.12 -23.18
C THR A 478 -8.60 3.68 -22.81
N VAL A 479 -9.85 3.25 -22.98
CA VAL A 479 -10.25 1.82 -22.86
C VAL A 479 -10.24 1.21 -24.25
N LYS A 480 -9.36 0.23 -24.45
CA LYS A 480 -9.24 -0.54 -25.69
C LYS A 480 -9.56 -2.01 -25.42
N GLN A 481 -10.50 -2.54 -26.20
CA GLN A 481 -10.91 -3.91 -26.06
C GLN A 481 -9.73 -4.87 -26.16
N PHE A 482 -9.63 -5.82 -25.22
CA PHE A 482 -8.58 -6.82 -25.10
C PHE A 482 -7.16 -6.32 -24.84
N ALA A 483 -6.91 -5.00 -24.75
CA ALA A 483 -5.56 -4.48 -24.55
C ALA A 483 -4.96 -4.93 -23.20
N PHE A 484 -5.78 -4.89 -22.13
CA PHE A 484 -5.33 -5.34 -20.82
C PHE A 484 -5.11 -6.86 -20.77
N GLU A 485 -6.02 -7.66 -21.34
CA GLU A 485 -5.84 -9.11 -21.47
C GLU A 485 -4.55 -9.45 -22.21
N ALA A 486 -4.30 -8.81 -23.35
CA ALA A 486 -3.09 -9.03 -24.13
C ALA A 486 -1.80 -8.67 -23.38
N ALA A 487 -1.85 -7.60 -22.58
CA ALA A 487 -0.73 -7.22 -21.73
C ALA A 487 -0.43 -8.26 -20.65
N LEU A 488 -1.44 -9.01 -20.15
CA LEU A 488 -1.27 -10.05 -19.14
C LEU A 488 -0.68 -11.37 -19.66
N VAL A 489 -0.63 -11.57 -20.97
CA VAL A 489 -0.03 -12.79 -21.56
C VAL A 489 1.41 -12.96 -21.07
N ASN A 490 1.79 -14.18 -20.70
CA ASN A 490 3.11 -14.55 -20.15
C ASN A 490 3.42 -13.94 -18.76
N THR A 491 2.44 -13.51 -18.01
CA THR A 491 2.67 -13.04 -16.62
C THR A 491 2.86 -14.23 -15.68
N ASP A 492 4.01 -14.26 -15.00
CA ASP A 492 4.42 -15.35 -14.13
C ASP A 492 4.24 -15.04 -12.63
N ALA A 493 4.31 -13.74 -12.26
CA ALA A 493 4.18 -13.31 -10.87
C ALA A 493 3.42 -12.00 -10.75
N VAL A 494 2.79 -11.80 -9.59
CA VAL A 494 2.07 -10.58 -9.21
C VAL A 494 2.67 -10.03 -7.92
N VAL A 495 2.98 -8.75 -7.89
CA VAL A 495 3.60 -8.06 -6.77
C VAL A 495 2.75 -6.87 -6.32
N GLN A 496 2.54 -6.75 -5.02
CA GLN A 496 1.89 -5.59 -4.40
C GLN A 496 2.68 -5.11 -3.18
N PRO A 497 2.76 -3.80 -2.91
CA PRO A 497 3.44 -3.29 -1.73
C PRO A 497 2.65 -3.55 -0.44
N ARG A 498 3.39 -3.77 0.66
CA ARG A 498 2.90 -3.81 2.04
C ARG A 498 3.74 -2.85 2.89
N GLN A 499 3.23 -1.66 3.17
CA GLN A 499 3.95 -0.63 3.90
C GLN A 499 3.52 -0.48 5.36
N SER A 500 2.38 -1.05 5.73
CA SER A 500 1.82 -0.97 7.08
C SER A 500 1.28 -2.31 7.55
N ASN A 501 1.24 -2.45 8.85
CA ASN A 501 0.57 -3.59 9.47
C ASN A 501 -0.97 -3.49 9.41
N THR A 502 -1.52 -2.28 9.33
CA THR A 502 -2.96 -2.06 9.17
C THR A 502 -3.45 -2.35 7.73
N TRP A 503 -2.53 -2.48 6.77
CA TRP A 503 -2.81 -2.75 5.38
C TRP A 503 -2.24 -4.12 4.98
N GLY A 504 -2.62 -5.10 5.76
CA GLY A 504 -2.24 -6.48 5.54
C GLY A 504 -3.16 -7.20 4.55
N ALA A 505 -2.80 -8.43 4.25
CA ALA A 505 -3.54 -9.25 3.30
C ALA A 505 -4.99 -9.51 3.73
N LEU A 506 -5.24 -9.61 5.04
CA LEU A 506 -6.56 -9.90 5.61
C LEU A 506 -7.25 -8.66 6.21
N SER A 507 -6.49 -7.65 6.63
CA SER A 507 -7.04 -6.48 7.31
C SER A 507 -7.58 -5.39 6.39
N LEU A 508 -7.33 -5.47 5.09
CA LEU A 508 -7.83 -4.53 4.10
C LEU A 508 -8.35 -5.27 2.87
N ASP A 509 -9.61 -5.05 2.53
CA ASP A 509 -10.29 -5.63 1.37
C ASP A 509 -9.62 -5.29 0.04
N HIS A 510 -9.11 -4.08 -0.10
CA HIS A 510 -8.40 -3.64 -1.30
C HIS A 510 -7.17 -4.48 -1.65
N VAL A 511 -6.58 -5.21 -0.68
CA VAL A 511 -5.42 -6.07 -0.98
C VAL A 511 -5.86 -7.29 -1.79
N TYR A 512 -6.93 -8.00 -1.40
CA TYR A 512 -7.45 -9.09 -2.22
C TYR A 512 -8.15 -8.57 -3.48
N GLU A 513 -8.77 -7.41 -3.43
CA GLU A 513 -9.46 -6.80 -4.56
C GLU A 513 -8.48 -6.46 -5.70
N PHE A 514 -7.38 -5.78 -5.40
CA PHE A 514 -6.39 -5.39 -6.41
C PHE A 514 -5.42 -6.52 -6.74
N MET A 515 -4.68 -7.01 -5.76
CA MET A 515 -3.70 -8.07 -5.98
C MET A 515 -4.34 -9.40 -6.30
N GLY A 516 -5.37 -9.78 -5.55
CA GLY A 516 -6.12 -11.00 -5.80
C GLY A 516 -6.83 -10.95 -7.14
N GLY A 517 -7.50 -9.84 -7.48
CA GLY A 517 -8.12 -9.63 -8.79
C GLY A 517 -7.11 -9.75 -9.93
N MET A 518 -5.91 -9.19 -9.78
CA MET A 518 -4.83 -9.38 -10.75
C MET A 518 -4.39 -10.84 -10.86
N ASN A 519 -4.25 -11.57 -9.74
CA ASN A 519 -3.95 -13.00 -9.76
C ASN A 519 -5.01 -13.80 -10.53
N LEU A 520 -6.28 -13.49 -10.28
CA LEU A 520 -7.41 -14.12 -10.95
C LEU A 520 -7.41 -13.81 -12.46
N ALA A 521 -7.19 -12.54 -12.83
CA ALA A 521 -7.12 -12.12 -14.23
C ALA A 521 -5.96 -12.80 -14.97
N VAL A 522 -4.77 -12.87 -14.37
CA VAL A 522 -3.62 -13.59 -14.93
C VAL A 522 -3.94 -15.07 -15.11
N ARG A 523 -4.53 -15.71 -14.09
CA ARG A 523 -4.95 -17.12 -14.17
C ARG A 523 -5.97 -17.34 -15.28
N HIS A 524 -6.93 -16.43 -15.43
CA HIS A 524 -7.93 -16.49 -16.49
C HIS A 524 -7.30 -16.38 -17.89
N VAL A 525 -6.41 -15.42 -18.08
CA VAL A 525 -5.75 -15.17 -19.39
C VAL A 525 -4.73 -16.23 -19.75
N THR A 526 -3.92 -16.67 -18.79
CA THR A 526 -2.77 -17.55 -19.05
C THR A 526 -3.05 -19.04 -18.81
N GLY A 527 -4.16 -19.36 -18.12
CA GLY A 527 -4.46 -20.71 -17.64
C GLY A 527 -3.54 -21.18 -16.50
N LYS A 528 -2.65 -20.31 -15.98
CA LYS A 528 -1.69 -20.62 -14.91
C LYS A 528 -1.87 -19.70 -13.73
N ASP A 529 -1.82 -20.26 -12.52
CA ASP A 529 -1.86 -19.49 -11.29
C ASP A 529 -0.48 -18.82 -11.05
N PRO A 530 -0.37 -17.47 -11.13
CA PRO A 530 0.92 -16.80 -10.99
C PRO A 530 1.42 -16.87 -9.56
N ASP A 531 2.71 -16.74 -9.33
CA ASP A 531 3.23 -16.50 -7.98
C ASP A 531 2.75 -15.14 -7.46
N ALA A 532 2.58 -15.02 -6.16
CA ALA A 532 2.03 -13.82 -5.53
C ALA A 532 2.92 -13.36 -4.37
N TYR A 533 3.50 -12.17 -4.49
CA TYR A 533 4.46 -11.63 -3.54
C TYR A 533 4.05 -10.25 -3.04
N LEU A 534 4.27 -10.00 -1.76
CA LEU A 534 4.18 -8.68 -1.15
C LEU A 534 5.59 -8.08 -1.00
N SER A 535 5.78 -6.87 -1.48
CA SER A 535 6.98 -6.08 -1.19
C SER A 535 6.82 -5.48 0.20
N ASP A 536 7.50 -6.06 1.19
CA ASP A 536 7.38 -5.67 2.59
C ASP A 536 8.29 -4.50 2.93
N TYR A 537 7.70 -3.32 3.08
CA TYR A 537 8.37 -2.07 3.43
C TYR A 537 8.26 -1.69 4.91
N ARG A 538 7.59 -2.49 5.72
CA ARG A 538 7.33 -2.18 7.14
C ARG A 538 8.64 -1.97 7.93
N ASN A 539 9.68 -2.71 7.60
CA ASN A 539 11.02 -2.46 8.11
C ASN A 539 11.87 -1.76 7.05
N ARG A 540 12.06 -0.44 7.18
CA ARG A 540 12.84 0.37 6.24
C ARG A 540 14.30 -0.06 6.10
N ASN A 541 14.84 -0.68 7.14
CA ASN A 541 16.24 -1.12 7.16
C ASN A 541 16.42 -2.53 6.60
N ASN A 542 15.34 -3.29 6.52
CA ASN A 542 15.34 -4.65 6.00
C ASN A 542 14.09 -4.92 5.15
N VAL A 543 14.01 -4.23 4.00
CA VAL A 543 12.96 -4.53 3.01
C VAL A 543 13.14 -5.92 2.43
N ARG A 544 12.04 -6.64 2.25
CA ARG A 544 12.04 -8.03 1.76
C ARG A 544 10.82 -8.32 0.92
N MET A 545 10.87 -9.41 0.16
CA MET A 545 9.68 -9.99 -0.46
C MET A 545 9.08 -11.04 0.47
N GLN A 546 7.75 -11.12 0.50
CA GLN A 546 6.99 -12.08 1.27
C GLN A 546 5.95 -12.76 0.37
N GLU A 547 5.79 -14.07 0.47
CA GLU A 547 4.73 -14.77 -0.24
C GLU A 547 3.35 -14.47 0.36
N VAL A 548 2.31 -14.32 -0.46
CA VAL A 548 0.95 -14.02 0.02
C VAL A 548 0.43 -15.07 1.00
N LYS A 549 0.68 -16.35 0.74
CA LYS A 549 0.27 -17.43 1.67
C LYS A 549 0.94 -17.26 3.05
N GLU A 550 2.23 -16.94 3.06
CA GLU A 550 2.98 -16.64 4.27
C GLU A 550 2.39 -15.42 5.00
N ALA A 551 2.11 -14.34 4.27
CA ALA A 551 1.53 -13.13 4.83
C ALA A 551 0.15 -13.38 5.47
N ILE A 552 -0.72 -14.13 4.80
CA ILE A 552 -2.03 -14.54 5.33
C ILE A 552 -1.86 -15.37 6.61
N GLY A 553 -0.91 -16.31 6.62
CA GLY A 553 -0.61 -17.14 7.78
C GLY A 553 -0.09 -16.34 8.98
N VAL A 554 0.82 -15.38 8.75
CA VAL A 554 1.30 -14.47 9.80
C VAL A 554 0.15 -13.64 10.35
N GLU A 555 -0.60 -12.99 9.47
CA GLU A 555 -1.65 -12.06 9.87
C GLU A 555 -2.80 -12.75 10.62
N SER A 556 -3.26 -13.91 10.17
CA SER A 556 -4.27 -14.68 10.88
C SER A 556 -3.82 -15.08 12.29
N ARG A 557 -2.55 -15.50 12.47
CA ARG A 557 -1.99 -15.90 13.77
C ARG A 557 -1.69 -14.74 14.69
N THR A 558 -1.48 -13.57 14.18
CA THR A 558 -1.24 -12.35 14.98
C THR A 558 -2.52 -11.60 15.31
N THR A 559 -3.60 -11.84 14.56
CA THR A 559 -4.90 -11.18 14.70
C THR A 559 -5.99 -12.16 15.13
N ILE A 560 -6.78 -12.67 14.19
CA ILE A 560 -8.02 -13.42 14.45
C ILE A 560 -7.81 -14.77 15.14
N PHE A 561 -6.60 -15.32 15.16
CA PHE A 561 -6.24 -16.55 15.89
C PHE A 561 -5.44 -16.28 17.16
N ASN A 562 -5.16 -15.03 17.49
CA ASN A 562 -4.41 -14.66 18.68
C ASN A 562 -5.37 -14.30 19.83
N PRO A 563 -5.45 -15.09 20.90
CA PRO A 563 -6.36 -14.80 22.01
C PRO A 563 -6.04 -13.47 22.72
N ALA A 564 -4.81 -12.98 22.67
CA ALA A 564 -4.47 -11.66 23.23
C ALA A 564 -5.02 -10.52 22.36
N TYR A 565 -4.90 -10.63 21.04
CA TYR A 565 -5.50 -9.69 20.10
C TYR A 565 -7.03 -9.70 20.22
N ILE A 566 -7.65 -10.89 20.26
CA ILE A 566 -9.10 -11.04 20.38
C ILE A 566 -9.59 -10.37 21.66
N ARG A 567 -8.98 -10.64 22.83
CA ARG A 567 -9.37 -10.00 24.11
C ARG A 567 -9.25 -8.49 24.05
N GLU A 568 -8.22 -7.98 23.40
CA GLU A 568 -8.01 -6.55 23.26
C GLU A 568 -9.08 -5.91 22.38
N LYS A 569 -9.39 -6.52 21.23
CA LYS A 569 -10.47 -6.07 20.34
C LYS A 569 -11.83 -6.14 21.03
N MET A 570 -12.09 -7.14 21.86
CA MET A 570 -13.34 -7.27 22.63
C MET A 570 -13.57 -6.14 23.66
N LYS A 571 -12.57 -5.34 23.99
CA LYS A 571 -12.77 -4.12 24.79
C LYS A 571 -13.50 -3.03 23.99
N GLY A 572 -13.50 -3.11 22.65
CA GLY A 572 -14.18 -2.18 21.77
C GLY A 572 -15.66 -2.54 21.55
N GLU A 573 -16.41 -1.60 20.98
CA GLU A 573 -17.83 -1.70 20.70
C GLU A 573 -18.12 -2.32 19.33
N ALA A 574 -19.29 -2.01 18.76
CA ALA A 574 -19.80 -2.60 17.52
C ALA A 574 -18.82 -2.54 16.33
N GLY A 575 -18.05 -1.46 16.19
CA GLY A 575 -17.03 -1.34 15.14
C GLY A 575 -15.89 -2.34 15.29
N ALA A 576 -15.46 -2.63 16.52
CA ALA A 576 -14.45 -3.65 16.78
C ALA A 576 -14.97 -5.07 16.47
N ALA A 577 -16.26 -5.33 16.75
CA ALA A 577 -16.91 -6.59 16.37
C ALA A 577 -16.98 -6.72 14.84
N ALA A 578 -17.30 -5.65 14.11
CA ALA A 578 -17.35 -5.65 12.65
C ALA A 578 -15.98 -5.99 12.01
N THR A 579 -14.88 -5.55 12.62
CA THR A 579 -13.51 -5.87 12.12
C THR A 579 -13.24 -7.38 12.03
N PHE A 580 -13.77 -8.17 12.95
CA PHE A 580 -13.63 -9.64 12.88
C PHE A 580 -14.36 -10.22 11.67
N ALA A 581 -15.56 -9.73 11.38
CA ALA A 581 -16.33 -10.18 10.21
C ALA A 581 -15.62 -9.76 8.91
N GLU A 582 -15.10 -8.55 8.85
CA GLU A 582 -14.34 -8.03 7.71
C GLU A 582 -13.12 -8.91 7.39
N ILE A 583 -12.32 -9.29 8.39
CA ILE A 583 -11.15 -10.18 8.19
C ILE A 583 -11.59 -11.56 7.66
N VAL A 584 -12.71 -12.10 8.14
CA VAL A 584 -13.26 -13.38 7.65
C VAL A 584 -13.77 -13.25 6.21
N GLN A 585 -14.42 -12.13 5.86
CA GLN A 585 -14.81 -11.82 4.47
C GLN A 585 -13.59 -11.71 3.55
N ASN A 586 -12.54 -11.02 3.98
CA ASN A 586 -11.30 -10.88 3.21
C ASN A 586 -10.62 -12.24 3.01
N THR A 587 -10.71 -13.13 4.00
CA THR A 587 -10.25 -14.52 3.86
C THR A 587 -11.01 -15.27 2.76
N TYR A 588 -12.34 -15.10 2.70
CA TYR A 588 -13.15 -15.63 1.60
C TYR A 588 -12.76 -15.02 0.25
N GLY A 589 -12.56 -13.70 0.20
CA GLY A 589 -12.08 -13.01 -1.00
C GLY A 589 -10.77 -13.63 -1.52
N TRP A 590 -9.80 -13.86 -0.66
CA TRP A 590 -8.57 -14.57 -1.03
C TRP A 590 -8.80 -16.00 -1.50
N ASN A 591 -9.74 -16.71 -0.90
CA ASN A 591 -10.07 -18.08 -1.34
C ASN A 591 -10.61 -18.09 -2.78
N VAL A 592 -11.38 -17.07 -3.17
CA VAL A 592 -11.87 -16.89 -4.53
C VAL A 592 -10.73 -16.52 -5.49
N MET A 593 -9.93 -15.52 -5.12
CA MET A 593 -8.91 -14.95 -6.00
C MET A 593 -7.69 -15.86 -6.16
N LYS A 594 -7.23 -16.46 -5.06
CA LYS A 594 -6.06 -17.34 -5.01
C LYS A 594 -6.29 -18.53 -4.10
N PRO A 595 -7.00 -19.57 -4.57
CA PRO A 595 -7.42 -20.70 -3.71
C PRO A 595 -6.29 -21.38 -2.94
N LYS A 596 -5.06 -21.39 -3.50
CA LYS A 596 -3.90 -22.01 -2.85
C LYS A 596 -3.34 -21.19 -1.68
N ALA A 597 -3.74 -19.94 -1.52
CA ALA A 597 -3.29 -19.09 -0.41
C ALA A 597 -4.10 -19.33 0.88
N VAL A 598 -5.29 -19.90 0.77
CA VAL A 598 -6.18 -20.20 1.90
C VAL A 598 -6.49 -21.68 1.92
N ASP A 599 -6.16 -22.35 2.98
CA ASP A 599 -6.36 -23.79 3.13
C ASP A 599 -7.49 -24.16 4.11
N LYS A 600 -7.82 -25.46 4.14
CA LYS A 600 -8.90 -26.00 4.98
C LYS A 600 -8.68 -25.69 6.47
N GLU A 601 -7.44 -25.78 6.92
CA GLU A 601 -7.08 -25.63 8.34
C GLU A 601 -7.27 -24.21 8.83
N LEU A 602 -7.17 -23.21 7.95
CA LEU A 602 -7.47 -21.81 8.28
C LEU A 602 -8.96 -21.66 8.59
N TRP A 603 -9.84 -22.26 7.79
CA TRP A 603 -11.28 -22.26 8.03
C TRP A 603 -11.67 -23.09 9.24
N ASP A 604 -11.02 -24.23 9.46
CA ASP A 604 -11.22 -25.04 10.67
C ASP A 604 -10.87 -24.24 11.94
N GLU A 605 -9.83 -23.40 11.89
CA GLU A 605 -9.45 -22.57 13.02
C GLU A 605 -10.43 -21.41 13.26
N ILE A 606 -10.96 -20.79 12.19
CA ILE A 606 -12.05 -19.80 12.30
C ILE A 606 -13.26 -20.45 13.00
N TYR A 607 -13.67 -21.65 12.56
CA TYR A 607 -14.75 -22.40 13.20
C TYR A 607 -14.48 -22.66 14.69
N ASN A 608 -13.29 -23.17 15.01
CA ASN A 608 -12.94 -23.51 16.40
C ASN A 608 -12.96 -22.29 17.32
N ILE A 609 -12.58 -21.11 16.82
CA ILE A 609 -12.53 -19.89 17.61
C ILE A 609 -13.90 -19.22 17.70
N TYR A 610 -14.55 -18.95 16.56
CA TYR A 610 -15.74 -18.09 16.53
C TYR A 610 -17.05 -18.84 16.73
N VAL A 611 -17.09 -20.14 16.44
CA VAL A 611 -18.29 -20.98 16.66
C VAL A 611 -18.18 -21.78 17.94
N LYS A 612 -17.00 -22.34 18.22
CA LYS A 612 -16.78 -23.21 19.41
C LYS A 612 -16.13 -22.50 20.59
N ASP A 613 -15.78 -21.24 20.47
CA ASP A 613 -15.09 -20.46 21.51
C ASP A 613 -13.91 -21.23 22.13
N LYS A 614 -13.04 -21.78 21.30
CA LYS A 614 -11.88 -22.60 21.65
C LYS A 614 -11.05 -22.06 22.83
N PHE A 615 -11.00 -20.75 22.99
CA PHE A 615 -10.23 -20.08 24.04
C PHE A 615 -11.06 -19.74 25.28
N GLY A 616 -12.38 -19.99 25.27
CA GLY A 616 -13.29 -19.65 26.37
C GLY A 616 -13.35 -18.14 26.65
N LEU A 617 -13.35 -17.32 25.60
CA LEU A 617 -13.34 -15.86 25.71
C LEU A 617 -14.75 -15.26 25.83
N GLY A 618 -15.79 -16.07 25.65
CA GLY A 618 -17.17 -15.56 25.63
C GLY A 618 -17.50 -14.81 24.36
N LEU A 619 -16.91 -15.20 23.21
CA LEU A 619 -17.04 -14.51 21.94
C LEU A 619 -18.49 -14.36 21.48
N GLN A 620 -19.29 -15.41 21.58
CA GLN A 620 -20.70 -15.34 21.20
C GLN A 620 -21.43 -14.25 22.01
N ALA A 621 -21.29 -14.23 23.34
CA ALA A 621 -21.90 -13.24 24.21
C ALA A 621 -21.42 -11.81 23.89
N TYR A 622 -20.15 -11.65 23.53
CA TYR A 622 -19.60 -10.37 23.08
C TYR A 622 -20.29 -9.88 21.81
N PHE A 623 -20.34 -10.71 20.77
CA PHE A 623 -21.01 -10.34 19.53
C PHE A 623 -22.49 -10.08 19.71
N GLU A 624 -23.19 -10.91 20.46
CA GLU A 624 -24.62 -10.72 20.75
C GLU A 624 -24.91 -9.39 21.45
N LYS A 625 -24.00 -8.94 22.32
CA LYS A 625 -24.11 -7.66 23.02
C LYS A 625 -23.71 -6.47 22.14
N GLN A 626 -22.65 -6.57 21.36
CA GLN A 626 -22.05 -5.44 20.67
C GLN A 626 -22.54 -5.31 19.22
N ASN A 627 -22.56 -6.43 18.48
CA ASN A 627 -22.95 -6.45 17.06
C ASN A 627 -23.32 -7.87 16.61
N PRO A 628 -24.58 -8.30 16.83
CA PRO A 628 -25.03 -9.63 16.39
C PRO A 628 -24.90 -9.86 14.88
N ALA A 629 -25.00 -8.79 14.06
CA ALA A 629 -24.86 -8.89 12.61
C ALA A 629 -23.45 -9.30 12.19
N ALA A 630 -22.42 -8.91 12.96
CA ALA A 630 -21.04 -9.31 12.66
C ALA A 630 -20.83 -10.84 12.82
N LEU A 631 -21.44 -11.46 13.84
CA LEU A 631 -21.36 -12.91 14.00
C LEU A 631 -22.23 -13.65 12.99
N GLU A 632 -23.40 -13.09 12.66
CA GLU A 632 -24.25 -13.58 11.56
C GLU A 632 -23.46 -13.61 10.26
N GLU A 633 -22.72 -12.55 9.96
CA GLU A 633 -21.92 -12.45 8.76
C GLU A 633 -20.75 -13.44 8.76
N ILE A 634 -20.02 -13.62 9.87
CA ILE A 634 -18.97 -14.63 10.00
C ILE A 634 -19.54 -16.02 9.66
N THR A 635 -20.70 -16.38 10.22
CA THR A 635 -21.34 -17.67 9.97
C THR A 635 -21.82 -17.80 8.52
N ALA A 636 -22.36 -16.75 7.93
CA ALA A 636 -22.79 -16.71 6.54
C ALA A 636 -21.62 -16.92 5.56
N VAL A 637 -20.49 -16.22 5.79
CA VAL A 637 -19.27 -16.36 4.97
C VAL A 637 -18.71 -17.77 5.04
N MET A 638 -18.68 -18.40 6.24
CA MET A 638 -18.24 -19.78 6.40
C MET A 638 -19.15 -20.77 5.63
N MET A 639 -20.45 -20.58 5.72
CA MET A 639 -21.41 -21.42 5.00
C MET A 639 -21.29 -21.24 3.48
N GLU A 640 -21.08 -20.01 3.00
CA GLU A 640 -20.86 -19.73 1.57
C GLU A 640 -19.56 -20.37 1.07
N THR A 641 -18.50 -20.27 1.84
CA THR A 641 -17.19 -20.91 1.53
C THR A 641 -17.34 -22.42 1.36
N ALA A 642 -18.11 -23.06 2.26
CA ALA A 642 -18.39 -24.48 2.18
C ALA A 642 -19.32 -24.82 0.99
N ARG A 643 -20.38 -24.01 0.74
CA ARG A 643 -21.30 -24.19 -0.37
C ARG A 643 -20.60 -24.12 -1.73
N LYS A 644 -19.66 -23.19 -1.88
CA LYS A 644 -18.81 -23.03 -3.09
C LYS A 644 -17.74 -24.13 -3.21
N GLY A 645 -17.62 -25.05 -2.23
CA GLY A 645 -16.64 -26.13 -2.25
C GLY A 645 -15.19 -25.71 -1.93
N MET A 646 -15.01 -24.48 -1.49
CA MET A 646 -13.68 -23.92 -1.15
C MET A 646 -13.20 -24.41 0.22
N TRP A 647 -14.11 -24.80 1.09
CA TRP A 647 -13.82 -25.40 2.39
C TRP A 647 -14.56 -26.74 2.53
N LYS A 648 -13.81 -27.81 2.77
CA LYS A 648 -14.36 -29.16 3.03
C LYS A 648 -14.70 -29.31 4.52
N ALA A 649 -15.76 -28.61 4.96
CA ALA A 649 -16.28 -28.75 6.31
C ALA A 649 -16.94 -30.12 6.52
N SER A 650 -16.90 -30.63 7.75
CA SER A 650 -17.67 -31.81 8.14
C SER A 650 -19.16 -31.47 8.30
N GLU A 651 -20.04 -32.47 8.19
CA GLU A 651 -21.48 -32.26 8.41
C GLU A 651 -21.77 -31.68 9.81
N GLN A 652 -21.00 -32.07 10.82
CA GLN A 652 -21.14 -31.54 12.17
C GLN A 652 -20.78 -30.04 12.24
N GLN A 653 -19.70 -29.63 11.56
CA GLN A 653 -19.33 -28.22 11.49
C GLN A 653 -20.40 -27.40 10.79
N LEU A 654 -20.94 -27.91 9.66
CA LEU A 654 -22.01 -27.24 8.93
C LEU A 654 -23.30 -27.13 9.77
N ALA A 655 -23.67 -28.18 10.51
CA ALA A 655 -24.83 -28.15 11.39
C ALA A 655 -24.66 -27.15 12.54
N ASP A 656 -23.49 -27.12 13.18
CA ASP A 656 -23.19 -26.17 14.26
C ASP A 656 -23.26 -24.71 13.80
N ILE A 657 -22.68 -24.42 12.62
CA ILE A 657 -22.68 -23.07 12.04
C ILE A 657 -24.11 -22.67 11.65
N ALA A 658 -24.85 -23.55 10.99
CA ALA A 658 -26.21 -23.28 10.57
C ALA A 658 -27.14 -23.06 11.78
N GLN A 659 -26.97 -23.83 12.85
CA GLN A 659 -27.72 -23.66 14.09
C GLN A 659 -27.43 -22.29 14.71
N LEU A 660 -26.15 -21.91 14.86
CA LEU A 660 -25.77 -20.60 15.39
C LEU A 660 -26.34 -19.47 14.54
N HIS A 661 -26.19 -19.55 13.21
CA HIS A 661 -26.71 -18.56 12.26
C HIS A 661 -28.21 -18.37 12.40
N THR A 662 -28.98 -19.47 12.40
CA THR A 662 -30.45 -19.40 12.49
C THR A 662 -30.94 -18.90 13.85
N GLN A 663 -30.22 -19.20 14.94
CA GLN A 663 -30.49 -18.65 16.28
C GLN A 663 -30.27 -17.14 16.32
N LEU A 664 -29.18 -16.62 15.72
CA LEU A 664 -28.92 -15.18 15.65
C LEU A 664 -30.02 -14.45 14.86
N ILE A 665 -30.44 -15.00 13.73
CA ILE A 665 -31.53 -14.44 12.93
C ILE A 665 -32.86 -14.43 13.74
N ALA A 666 -33.22 -15.53 14.37
CA ALA A 666 -34.47 -15.63 15.14
C ALA A 666 -34.51 -14.66 16.33
N LYS A 667 -33.38 -14.51 17.04
CA LYS A 667 -33.27 -13.74 18.28
C LYS A 667 -33.14 -12.24 18.06
N TYR A 668 -32.29 -11.86 17.14
CA TYR A 668 -31.90 -10.43 16.96
C TYR A 668 -32.49 -9.77 15.74
N LYS A 669 -32.93 -10.57 14.75
CA LYS A 669 -33.42 -10.07 13.44
C LYS A 669 -32.51 -8.98 12.89
N PRO A 670 -31.18 -9.19 12.90
CA PRO A 670 -30.24 -8.22 12.37
C PRO A 670 -30.56 -7.96 10.89
N SER A 671 -30.15 -6.82 10.36
CA SER A 671 -30.11 -6.62 8.92
C SER A 671 -29.25 -7.73 8.34
N CYS A 672 -29.77 -8.53 7.44
CA CYS A 672 -28.98 -9.61 6.88
C CYS A 672 -27.81 -9.09 6.03
N SER A 673 -26.70 -9.80 6.07
CA SER A 673 -25.49 -9.47 5.31
C SER A 673 -25.75 -9.60 3.80
N GLY A 674 -24.89 -8.95 2.98
CA GLY A 674 -24.91 -9.10 1.54
C GLY A 674 -24.72 -10.56 1.09
N PHE A 675 -24.07 -11.38 1.89
CA PHE A 675 -23.93 -12.82 1.63
C PHE A 675 -25.27 -13.57 1.69
N VAL A 676 -26.15 -13.21 2.60
CA VAL A 676 -27.40 -13.95 2.84
C VAL A 676 -28.59 -13.33 2.12
N CYS A 677 -28.76 -12.01 2.24
CA CYS A 677 -29.95 -11.31 1.74
C CYS A 677 -30.20 -11.53 0.25
N ASP A 678 -29.15 -11.40 -0.55
CA ASP A 678 -29.23 -11.49 -2.01
C ASP A 678 -28.88 -12.89 -2.56
N ASN A 679 -28.55 -13.87 -1.69
CA ASN A 679 -28.10 -15.19 -2.10
C ASN A 679 -29.12 -16.29 -1.72
N ALA A 680 -30.04 -16.59 -2.61
CA ALA A 680 -31.06 -17.63 -2.41
C ALA A 680 -30.42 -19.02 -2.20
N LYS A 681 -29.36 -19.34 -2.96
CA LYS A 681 -28.68 -20.63 -2.87
C LYS A 681 -28.03 -20.83 -1.50
N LEU A 682 -27.45 -19.78 -0.91
CA LEU A 682 -26.89 -19.85 0.45
C LEU A 682 -27.98 -20.03 1.50
N ARG A 683 -29.09 -19.29 1.40
CA ARG A 683 -30.22 -19.47 2.33
C ARG A 683 -30.77 -20.89 2.31
N ASP A 684 -30.91 -21.49 1.14
CA ASP A 684 -31.34 -22.87 1.02
C ASP A 684 -30.30 -23.86 1.56
N PHE A 685 -29.02 -23.58 1.34
CA PHE A 685 -27.93 -24.39 1.90
C PHE A 685 -27.93 -24.35 3.42
N ILE A 686 -28.03 -23.17 4.04
CA ILE A 686 -28.13 -23.02 5.50
C ILE A 686 -29.34 -23.78 6.03
N ALA A 687 -30.52 -23.58 5.44
CA ALA A 687 -31.74 -24.28 5.85
C ALA A 687 -31.62 -25.80 5.72
N SER A 688 -30.88 -26.32 4.75
CA SER A 688 -30.65 -27.75 4.56
C SER A 688 -29.78 -28.41 5.63
N LYS A 689 -29.01 -27.59 6.40
CA LYS A 689 -28.10 -28.05 7.47
C LYS A 689 -28.70 -27.90 8.87
N THR A 690 -29.97 -27.53 9.00
CA THR A 690 -30.72 -27.45 10.25
C THR A 690 -31.86 -28.47 10.28
N ASP A 691 -32.49 -28.69 11.46
CA ASP A 691 -33.71 -29.48 11.55
C ASP A 691 -34.91 -28.80 10.80
N ALA A 692 -35.90 -29.59 10.49
CA ALA A 692 -37.04 -29.13 9.65
C ALA A 692 -37.81 -27.94 10.26
N ALA A 693 -37.94 -27.89 11.60
CA ALA A 693 -38.66 -26.81 12.28
C ALA A 693 -37.84 -25.51 12.23
N SER A 694 -36.54 -25.59 12.51
CA SER A 694 -35.59 -24.47 12.43
C SER A 694 -35.49 -23.95 11.00
N ALA A 695 -35.47 -24.82 9.99
CA ALA A 695 -35.45 -24.43 8.57
C ALA A 695 -36.69 -23.62 8.15
N VAL A 696 -37.90 -24.02 8.60
CA VAL A 696 -39.15 -23.29 8.32
C VAL A 696 -39.13 -21.92 9.01
N SER A 697 -38.74 -21.86 10.30
CA SER A 697 -38.66 -20.60 11.03
C SER A 697 -37.64 -19.64 10.37
N TYR A 698 -36.45 -20.14 10.04
CA TYR A 698 -35.39 -19.37 9.38
C TYR A 698 -35.87 -18.74 8.06
N ARG A 699 -36.51 -19.53 7.18
CA ARG A 699 -37.04 -19.01 5.90
C ARG A 699 -38.07 -17.92 6.11
N LYS A 700 -38.92 -18.05 7.13
CA LYS A 700 -39.93 -17.04 7.47
C LYS A 700 -39.24 -15.75 7.99
N ASP A 701 -38.33 -15.88 8.93
CA ASP A 701 -37.66 -14.74 9.56
C ASP A 701 -36.79 -13.96 8.55
N ILE A 702 -36.02 -14.66 7.71
CA ILE A 702 -35.18 -14.00 6.70
C ILE A 702 -36.01 -13.32 5.60
N THR A 703 -37.20 -13.89 5.26
CA THR A 703 -38.12 -13.24 4.30
C THR A 703 -38.66 -11.94 4.89
N ALA A 704 -39.07 -11.94 6.16
CA ALA A 704 -39.58 -10.75 6.82
C ALA A 704 -38.49 -9.65 6.95
N ILE A 705 -37.24 -10.02 7.26
CA ILE A 705 -36.10 -9.08 7.30
C ILE A 705 -35.89 -8.45 5.93
N ARG A 706 -35.90 -9.24 4.87
CA ARG A 706 -35.71 -8.74 3.49
C ARG A 706 -36.81 -7.80 3.06
N GLU A 707 -38.06 -8.10 3.39
CA GLU A 707 -39.21 -7.23 3.11
C GLU A 707 -39.09 -5.88 3.83
N GLN A 708 -38.70 -5.89 5.10
CA GLN A 708 -38.44 -4.65 5.88
C GLN A 708 -37.31 -3.79 5.26
N MET A 709 -36.26 -4.41 4.74
CA MET A 709 -35.18 -3.68 4.06
C MET A 709 -35.66 -3.01 2.77
N VAL A 710 -36.52 -3.65 1.99
CA VAL A 710 -37.09 -3.08 0.76
C VAL A 710 -38.03 -1.90 1.11
N GLU A 711 -38.89 -2.04 2.11
CA GLU A 711 -39.76 -0.93 2.57
C GLU A 711 -38.95 0.26 3.12
N GLY A 712 -37.79 0.01 3.73
CA GLY A 712 -36.87 1.04 4.21
C GLY A 712 -36.21 1.84 3.09
N THR A 713 -35.95 1.21 1.94
CA THR A 713 -35.37 1.89 0.76
C THR A 713 -36.37 2.80 0.06
N ASP A 714 -37.65 2.49 0.08
CA ASP A 714 -38.71 3.35 -0.51
C ASP A 714 -38.91 4.67 0.28
N LYS A 715 -38.44 4.74 1.55
CA LYS A 715 -38.43 5.94 2.40
C LYS A 715 -37.08 6.64 2.45
N GLY A 716 -36.09 6.09 1.84
CA GLY A 716 -34.75 6.66 1.75
C GLY A 716 -34.73 7.89 0.84
N MET A 717 -33.91 8.87 1.21
CA MET A 717 -33.62 10.03 0.37
C MET A 717 -33.00 9.53 -0.94
N VAL A 718 -33.78 9.56 -2.02
CA VAL A 718 -33.23 9.28 -3.38
C VAL A 718 -32.33 10.47 -3.70
N MET A 719 -31.02 10.29 -3.57
CA MET A 719 -30.06 11.23 -4.12
C MET A 719 -30.21 11.21 -5.64
N LYS A 720 -30.96 12.14 -6.20
CA LYS A 720 -30.93 12.40 -7.63
C LYS A 720 -29.54 12.94 -7.93
N LYS A 721 -28.83 12.27 -8.84
CA LYS A 721 -27.62 12.79 -9.44
C LYS A 721 -28.03 14.12 -10.11
N GLU A 722 -27.78 15.24 -9.46
CA GLU A 722 -27.84 16.52 -10.12
C GLU A 722 -26.74 16.47 -11.18
N GLN A 723 -27.13 16.40 -12.44
CA GLN A 723 -26.23 16.82 -13.49
C GLN A 723 -25.99 18.30 -13.19
N VAL A 724 -24.83 18.61 -12.65
CA VAL A 724 -24.29 19.96 -12.76
C VAL A 724 -24.21 20.19 -14.25
N ASN A 725 -25.21 20.86 -14.81
CA ASN A 725 -25.10 21.45 -16.11
C ASN A 725 -23.89 22.40 -15.97
N THR A 726 -22.75 21.99 -16.45
CA THR A 726 -21.74 22.90 -16.95
C THR A 726 -22.34 23.55 -18.21
N GLN A 727 -23.36 24.37 -18.02
CA GLN A 727 -23.53 25.51 -18.87
C GLN A 727 -22.27 26.33 -18.60
N THR A 728 -21.22 26.09 -19.39
CA THR A 728 -20.26 27.11 -19.69
C THR A 728 -21.07 28.37 -19.93
N ASP A 729 -20.89 29.35 -19.06
CA ASP A 729 -21.47 30.68 -19.24
C ASP A 729 -21.05 31.25 -20.60
N GLU A 730 -21.72 30.84 -21.66
CA GLU A 730 -21.61 31.53 -22.96
C GLU A 730 -22.03 33.00 -22.80
N THR A 731 -22.80 33.34 -21.76
CA THR A 731 -23.15 34.72 -21.39
C THR A 731 -21.96 35.58 -21.01
N THR A 732 -20.94 35.02 -20.33
CA THR A 732 -19.71 35.79 -20.02
C THR A 732 -18.85 36.05 -21.24
N ASN A 733 -18.81 35.15 -22.20
CA ASN A 733 -18.07 35.37 -23.46
C ASN A 733 -18.80 36.33 -24.39
N VAL A 734 -20.15 36.34 -24.44
CA VAL A 734 -20.93 37.29 -25.24
C VAL A 734 -20.82 38.70 -24.66
N LEU A 735 -20.90 38.87 -23.31
CA LEU A 735 -20.71 40.16 -22.66
C LEU A 735 -19.28 40.69 -22.83
N SER A 736 -18.25 39.86 -22.73
CA SER A 736 -16.86 40.22 -22.95
C SER A 736 -16.61 40.64 -24.40
N ASN A 737 -17.11 39.87 -25.37
CA ASN A 737 -16.98 40.23 -26.80
C ASN A 737 -17.75 41.48 -27.16
N THR A 738 -18.95 41.71 -26.62
CA THR A 738 -19.73 42.94 -26.86
C THR A 738 -19.05 44.15 -26.28
N VAL A 739 -18.46 44.07 -25.09
CA VAL A 739 -17.69 45.16 -24.47
C VAL A 739 -16.44 45.48 -25.30
N VAL A 740 -15.71 44.47 -25.78
CA VAL A 740 -14.53 44.67 -26.63
C VAL A 740 -14.92 45.33 -27.96
N VAL A 741 -16.01 44.90 -28.59
CA VAL A 741 -16.51 45.52 -29.83
C VAL A 741 -16.95 46.97 -29.61
N CYS A 742 -17.62 47.29 -28.51
CA CYS A 742 -17.98 48.67 -28.17
C CYS A 742 -16.78 49.57 -27.92
N VAL A 743 -15.76 49.04 -27.20
CA VAL A 743 -14.50 49.79 -26.96
C VAL A 743 -13.76 50.07 -28.28
N VAL A 744 -13.67 49.07 -29.16
CA VAL A 744 -13.05 49.25 -30.49
C VAL A 744 -13.80 50.27 -31.34
N LEU A 745 -15.14 50.24 -31.34
CA LEU A 745 -15.97 51.22 -32.05
C LEU A 745 -15.74 52.66 -31.52
N VAL A 746 -15.69 52.83 -30.21
CA VAL A 746 -15.41 54.13 -29.58
C VAL A 746 -14.02 54.65 -29.98
N LEU A 747 -13.01 53.77 -29.97
CA LEU A 747 -11.65 54.13 -30.39
C LEU A 747 -11.58 54.52 -31.88
N VAL A 748 -12.29 53.82 -32.75
CA VAL A 748 -12.36 54.13 -34.19
C VAL A 748 -13.05 55.48 -34.43
N VAL A 749 -14.18 55.73 -33.72
CA VAL A 749 -14.88 57.04 -33.82
C VAL A 749 -13.97 58.19 -33.31
N ALA A 750 -13.27 57.94 -32.17
CA ALA A 750 -12.32 58.93 -31.64
C ALA A 750 -11.18 59.22 -32.64
N LEU A 751 -10.67 58.17 -33.31
CA LEU A 751 -9.62 58.31 -34.31
C LEU A 751 -10.13 59.09 -35.54
N ILE A 752 -11.34 58.81 -36.00
CA ILE A 752 -11.97 59.54 -37.11
C ILE A 752 -12.16 61.03 -36.75
N LEU A 753 -12.60 61.29 -35.53
CA LEU A 753 -12.76 62.69 -35.07
C LEU A 753 -11.41 63.41 -34.93
N LEU A 754 -10.35 62.74 -34.52
CA LEU A 754 -9.00 63.27 -34.44
C LEU A 754 -8.43 63.54 -35.85
N VAL A 755 -8.65 62.68 -36.82
CA VAL A 755 -8.24 62.84 -38.20
C VAL A 755 -9.01 64.00 -38.85
N ARG A 756 -10.34 64.12 -38.62
CA ARG A 756 -11.15 65.22 -39.05
C ARG A 756 -10.73 66.58 -38.45
N ARG A 757 -10.35 66.57 -37.15
CA ARG A 757 -9.81 67.78 -36.50
C ARG A 757 -8.46 68.20 -37.09
N ARG A 758 -7.59 67.24 -37.39
CA ARG A 758 -6.27 67.52 -38.05
C ARG A 758 -6.42 68.03 -39.47
N HIS A 759 -7.43 67.51 -40.23
CA HIS A 759 -7.71 68.01 -41.57
C HIS A 759 -8.32 69.42 -41.58
N LYS A 760 -9.03 69.85 -40.51
CA LYS A 760 -9.56 71.20 -40.38
C LYS A 760 -8.48 72.21 -40.03
N HIS A 761 -7.40 71.81 -39.33
CA HIS A 761 -6.24 72.68 -39.04
C HIS A 761 -5.17 72.73 -40.15
N LEU A 762 -5.35 72.01 -41.23
CA LEU A 762 -4.49 72.04 -42.39
C LEU A 762 -5.11 72.89 -43.56
N ASN A 763 -6.36 73.36 -43.44
CA ASN A 763 -7.11 74.16 -44.40
C ASN A 763 -7.45 75.59 -43.91
N ASP A 764 -7.02 75.93 -42.66
CA ASP A 764 -6.91 77.31 -42.19
C ASP A 764 -5.41 77.68 -42.17
#